data_ee9f78d4e1dbcbe9231a7c3804e3d701
#
_entry.id   ee9f78d4e1dbcbe9231a7c3804e3d701
#
_cell.length_a   1.000
_cell.length_b   1.000
_cell.length_c   1.000
_cell.angle_alpha   90.00
_cell.angle_beta   90.00
_cell.angle_gamma   90.00
#
_symmetry.space_group_name_H-M   'P 1'
#
loop_
_entity.id
_entity.type
_entity.pdbx_description
1 polymer ?
#
loop_
_entity_poly.entity_id
_entity_poly.type
_entity_poly.pdbx_seq_one_letter_code
_entity_poly.pdbx_strand_id
1 'polypeptide(L)'
;TIADNVQAERDEIDTIKARVETDFDIDVEGKEELYKRIDFLDKEEYRKTQETLMEILPASFAVVKETARRFSENEKLEVTATQFDRDQAARKDSVNIVDDKAYWDNQWMAGGNMITWDMVHYDVQLIGGIVLHSGKISEMGTGEGKTLVATLPIYLNALPGKGVHVVTVNDYLAKRDSEWMGVLFEFHGLKVDCIDRHEPNSNERRQAYLADVTYGTNNEFGFDYLRDNMARNPDELVQRPHNYAIVDEVDSVLIDDARTPLIISGPTPRGENQEFEALKPEISKLYNEQRNLVTRLLAEAKNQLVFNSDGKIPSDDEKKGGEALLRSFRGLPKNKALIKYLSEPGIKAILLKTENFYMQEQSKNMHIIDDELFFVIDEKNNSIELTDKGIDLITKSYDDPKFYILPDVGAEIAEMERQQLTDKQKTEQKADLLRDYAVKSERIHTVNQLLKAYALFEKDVEYVVMDNKVKIVDEQTGRILEGRRYSDGLHQAIEAKENVKIEAATQTYATVTLQNYFRMYRKLAGMTGTAETEAGEFWDIYKLDVVVIPTNRPVVRADNEDLVYKTKREKFNAVITEIKTQVEKGRPVLVGTTSVEISELLSRMLTRDRIAHNVLNAKLHQREAQIVAEAGLARTVTIATNMAGRGTDIKLGPGVKEAGGLAIIGTERHESRRVDRQLRGRAGRQGDPGSSQFFVSLEDDLMRMFGSESIAGIMDRLGLKEGEVIQHRMITKSIERAQKKVEENNFGIRKRLLEYDDVMNAQREVIYNKRRQALYGERLALDISNMIYDLCENYVIDFQDNGDFEGFRLELLTTFAAECPFDEKEFQSGNKEKLTDLLFDHIYKSYRDKSKRIAELAYPVVKDVYENNNRYQFIAIPITDGIKTMQVAANLKRAYEDKG
;
A
#
# COMPACT_ATOMS: atom_id res chain seq x y z
N THR A 1 -19.16 24.28 -23.67
CA THR A 1 -17.91 24.25 -24.43
C THR A 1 -17.26 22.85 -24.43
N ILE A 2 -17.00 22.23 -23.23
CA ILE A 2 -16.41 20.87 -23.18
C ILE A 2 -17.32 19.88 -23.89
N ALA A 3 -18.60 19.85 -23.55
CA ALA A 3 -19.59 18.96 -24.18
C ALA A 3 -19.64 19.16 -25.70
N ASP A 4 -19.72 20.40 -26.15
CA ASP A 4 -19.80 20.74 -27.59
C ASP A 4 -18.57 20.24 -28.37
N ASN A 5 -17.37 20.35 -27.78
CA ASN A 5 -16.12 19.94 -28.42
C ASN A 5 -15.94 18.42 -28.60
N VAL A 6 -16.65 17.62 -27.81
CA VAL A 6 -16.55 16.14 -27.82
C VAL A 6 -17.85 15.48 -28.24
N GLN A 7 -18.90 16.24 -28.57
CA GLN A 7 -20.23 15.69 -28.89
C GLN A 7 -20.18 14.74 -30.08
N ALA A 8 -19.41 15.08 -31.11
CA ALA A 8 -19.32 14.25 -32.32
C ALA A 8 -18.74 12.84 -32.01
N GLU A 9 -17.73 12.74 -31.16
CA GLU A 9 -17.16 11.45 -30.74
C GLU A 9 -18.16 10.65 -29.90
N ARG A 10 -18.89 11.29 -29.00
CA ARG A 10 -19.94 10.66 -28.17
C ARG A 10 -21.07 10.11 -29.02
N ASP A 11 -21.59 10.92 -29.94
CA ASP A 11 -22.68 10.52 -30.84
C ASP A 11 -22.25 9.33 -31.72
N GLU A 12 -21.01 9.32 -32.21
CA GLU A 12 -20.46 8.21 -32.99
C GLU A 12 -20.33 6.94 -32.10
N ILE A 13 -19.80 7.06 -30.86
CA ILE A 13 -19.72 5.94 -29.91
C ILE A 13 -21.11 5.34 -29.65
N ASP A 14 -22.09 6.18 -29.35
CA ASP A 14 -23.45 5.73 -29.04
C ASP A 14 -24.12 5.07 -30.28
N THR A 15 -23.87 5.61 -31.47
CA THR A 15 -24.33 5.03 -32.73
C THR A 15 -23.71 3.64 -32.96
N ILE A 16 -22.39 3.51 -32.74
CA ILE A 16 -21.71 2.22 -32.89
C ILE A 16 -22.20 1.21 -31.86
N LYS A 17 -22.38 1.61 -30.60
CA LYS A 17 -22.93 0.74 -29.55
C LYS A 17 -24.30 0.23 -29.90
N ALA A 18 -25.21 1.14 -30.27
CA ALA A 18 -26.54 0.77 -30.71
C ALA A 18 -26.52 -0.21 -31.91
N ARG A 19 -25.63 0.03 -32.88
CA ARG A 19 -25.46 -0.87 -34.03
C ARG A 19 -24.98 -2.25 -33.63
N VAL A 20 -23.99 -2.36 -32.75
CA VAL A 20 -23.46 -3.66 -32.28
C VAL A 20 -24.51 -4.46 -31.50
N GLU A 21 -25.42 -3.77 -30.78
CA GLU A 21 -26.48 -4.40 -29.99
C GLU A 21 -27.67 -4.85 -30.87
N THR A 22 -28.03 -4.07 -31.90
CA THR A 22 -29.24 -4.31 -32.69
C THR A 22 -29.01 -5.06 -34.00
N ASP A 23 -27.82 -4.98 -34.56
CA ASP A 23 -27.50 -5.61 -35.85
C ASP A 23 -26.86 -6.99 -35.61
N PHE A 24 -27.71 -8.03 -35.73
CA PHE A 24 -27.29 -9.42 -35.52
C PHE A 24 -26.58 -10.04 -36.75
N ASP A 25 -26.53 -9.31 -37.89
CA ASP A 25 -25.88 -9.80 -39.10
C ASP A 25 -24.40 -9.43 -39.20
N ILE A 26 -23.90 -8.60 -38.28
CA ILE A 26 -22.48 -8.27 -38.18
C ILE A 26 -21.71 -9.51 -37.72
N ASP A 27 -20.74 -9.92 -38.52
CA ASP A 27 -19.84 -11.00 -38.16
C ASP A 27 -18.86 -10.63 -36.99
N VAL A 28 -18.10 -11.60 -36.56
CA VAL A 28 -17.17 -11.42 -35.40
C VAL A 28 -16.13 -10.37 -35.71
N GLU A 29 -15.53 -10.42 -36.90
CA GLU A 29 -14.50 -9.48 -37.34
C GLU A 29 -15.03 -8.04 -37.41
N GLY A 30 -16.23 -7.86 -38.01
CA GLY A 30 -16.87 -6.56 -38.06
C GLY A 30 -17.22 -5.98 -36.69
N LYS A 31 -17.64 -6.84 -35.72
CA LYS A 31 -17.83 -6.40 -34.33
C LYS A 31 -16.52 -5.97 -33.68
N GLU A 32 -15.46 -6.72 -33.89
CA GLU A 32 -14.13 -6.37 -33.35
C GLU A 32 -13.63 -5.02 -33.89
N GLU A 33 -13.79 -4.76 -35.20
CA GLU A 33 -13.45 -3.46 -35.79
C GLU A 33 -14.26 -2.31 -35.20
N LEU A 34 -15.57 -2.52 -34.95
CA LEU A 34 -16.41 -1.53 -34.33
C LEU A 34 -15.99 -1.23 -32.88
N TYR A 35 -15.62 -2.26 -32.11
CA TYR A 35 -15.08 -2.05 -30.75
C TYR A 35 -13.72 -1.35 -30.77
N LYS A 36 -12.82 -1.67 -31.70
CA LYS A 36 -11.57 -0.94 -31.90
C LYS A 36 -11.82 0.54 -32.24
N ARG A 37 -12.87 0.82 -33.00
CA ARG A 37 -13.28 2.21 -33.32
C ARG A 37 -13.77 2.93 -32.07
N ILE A 38 -14.57 2.29 -31.20
CA ILE A 38 -15.00 2.85 -29.91
C ILE A 38 -13.78 3.18 -29.04
N ASP A 39 -12.83 2.26 -28.92
CA ASP A 39 -11.62 2.47 -28.13
C ASP A 39 -10.75 3.62 -28.67
N PHE A 40 -10.73 3.82 -29.96
CA PHE A 40 -10.08 4.98 -30.59
C PHE A 40 -10.81 6.29 -30.29
N LEU A 41 -12.13 6.32 -30.45
CA LEU A 41 -12.95 7.51 -30.19
C LEU A 41 -12.90 7.94 -28.72
N ASP A 42 -12.88 7.00 -27.77
CA ASP A 42 -12.74 7.29 -26.33
C ASP A 42 -11.40 7.98 -26.04
N LYS A 43 -10.32 7.58 -26.72
CA LYS A 43 -9.01 8.26 -26.61
C LYS A 43 -9.05 9.67 -27.20
N GLU A 44 -9.73 9.87 -28.33
CA GLU A 44 -9.88 11.18 -28.96
C GLU A 44 -10.78 12.11 -28.12
N GLU A 45 -11.88 11.60 -27.54
CA GLU A 45 -12.72 12.35 -26.58
C GLU A 45 -11.86 12.83 -25.39
N TYR A 46 -11.04 11.94 -24.83
CA TYR A 46 -10.17 12.31 -23.74
C TYR A 46 -9.16 13.38 -24.14
N ARG A 47 -8.49 13.22 -25.29
CA ARG A 47 -7.51 14.20 -25.81
C ARG A 47 -8.14 15.59 -25.99
N LYS A 48 -9.28 15.66 -26.67
CA LYS A 48 -10.02 16.92 -26.90
C LYS A 48 -10.49 17.55 -25.59
N THR A 49 -10.93 16.71 -24.63
CA THR A 49 -11.28 17.18 -23.28
C THR A 49 -10.08 17.84 -22.60
N GLN A 50 -8.88 17.22 -22.63
CA GLN A 50 -7.69 17.80 -22.01
C GLN A 50 -7.26 19.12 -22.68
N GLU A 51 -7.35 19.21 -24.01
CA GLU A 51 -7.08 20.45 -24.76
C GLU A 51 -8.02 21.59 -24.34
N THR A 52 -9.32 21.28 -24.26
CA THR A 52 -10.34 22.25 -23.82
C THR A 52 -10.11 22.67 -22.35
N LEU A 53 -9.75 21.75 -21.47
CA LEU A 53 -9.42 22.07 -20.07
C LEU A 53 -8.22 23.01 -19.97
N MET A 54 -7.19 22.84 -20.80
CA MET A 54 -6.05 23.77 -20.86
C MET A 54 -6.45 25.16 -21.36
N GLU A 55 -7.35 25.28 -22.33
CA GLU A 55 -7.86 26.56 -22.82
C GLU A 55 -8.63 27.33 -21.75
N ILE A 56 -9.49 26.66 -20.98
CA ILE A 56 -10.32 27.29 -19.94
C ILE A 56 -9.63 27.42 -18.59
N LEU A 57 -8.43 26.83 -18.40
CA LEU A 57 -7.70 26.81 -17.12
C LEU A 57 -7.57 28.19 -16.47
N PRO A 58 -7.16 29.28 -17.19
CA PRO A 58 -7.02 30.60 -16.56
C PRO A 58 -8.35 31.13 -16.02
N ALA A 59 -9.44 30.93 -16.78
CA ALA A 59 -10.78 31.34 -16.36
C ALA A 59 -11.28 30.53 -15.17
N SER A 60 -11.08 29.22 -15.20
CA SER A 60 -11.45 28.31 -14.12
C SER A 60 -10.74 28.67 -12.81
N PHE A 61 -9.43 28.88 -12.85
CA PHE A 61 -8.64 29.27 -11.67
C PHE A 61 -9.04 30.66 -11.16
N ALA A 62 -9.33 31.58 -12.04
CA ALA A 62 -9.82 32.91 -11.64
C ALA A 62 -11.17 32.83 -10.92
N VAL A 63 -12.08 31.98 -11.39
CA VAL A 63 -13.38 31.73 -10.73
C VAL A 63 -13.21 31.18 -9.33
N VAL A 64 -12.40 30.14 -9.15
CA VAL A 64 -12.18 29.53 -7.81
C VAL A 64 -11.49 30.54 -6.87
N LYS A 65 -10.47 31.27 -7.34
CA LYS A 65 -9.78 32.29 -6.56
C LYS A 65 -10.73 33.43 -6.16
N GLU A 66 -11.58 33.88 -7.08
CA GLU A 66 -12.56 34.93 -6.80
C GLU A 66 -13.64 34.48 -5.82
N THR A 67 -14.09 33.21 -5.92
CA THR A 67 -15.05 32.65 -4.96
C THR A 67 -14.43 32.59 -3.56
N ALA A 68 -13.19 32.13 -3.45
CA ALA A 68 -12.46 32.11 -2.18
C ALA A 68 -12.31 33.52 -1.59
N ARG A 69 -12.01 34.53 -2.42
CA ARG A 69 -11.93 35.93 -2.00
C ARG A 69 -13.29 36.43 -1.49
N ARG A 70 -14.37 36.17 -2.20
CA ARG A 70 -15.70 36.61 -1.81
C ARG A 70 -16.13 36.03 -0.46
N PHE A 71 -15.87 34.73 -0.24
CA PHE A 71 -16.12 34.09 1.07
C PHE A 71 -15.26 34.72 2.18
N SER A 72 -14.00 35.11 1.88
CA SER A 72 -13.13 35.72 2.92
C SER A 72 -13.51 37.15 3.28
N GLU A 73 -14.12 37.89 2.35
CA GLU A 73 -14.47 39.32 2.53
C GLU A 73 -15.93 39.55 3.00
N ASN A 74 -16.81 38.54 2.86
CA ASN A 74 -18.23 38.68 3.16
C ASN A 74 -18.68 37.56 4.13
N GLU A 75 -19.48 37.92 5.13
CA GLU A 75 -20.08 36.94 6.07
C GLU A 75 -21.05 35.99 5.34
N LYS A 76 -21.72 36.49 4.30
CA LYS A 76 -22.69 35.72 3.48
C LYS A 76 -22.57 36.09 2.02
N LEU A 77 -22.70 35.09 1.15
CA LEU A 77 -22.81 35.28 -0.29
C LEU A 77 -24.27 35.06 -0.73
N GLU A 78 -24.83 36.09 -1.40
CA GLU A 78 -26.17 36.02 -1.97
C GLU A 78 -26.11 35.64 -3.45
N VAL A 79 -26.85 34.59 -3.84
CA VAL A 79 -26.98 34.16 -5.22
C VAL A 79 -28.45 33.80 -5.54
N THR A 80 -28.79 33.74 -6.81
CA THR A 80 -30.12 33.24 -7.24
C THR A 80 -30.19 31.75 -6.92
N ALA A 81 -31.23 31.33 -6.18
CA ALA A 81 -31.39 29.95 -5.75
C ALA A 81 -31.68 29.00 -6.91
N THR A 82 -30.81 28.06 -7.13
CA THR A 82 -31.02 26.91 -8.00
C THR A 82 -31.68 25.75 -7.23
N GLN A 83 -32.07 24.68 -7.93
CA GLN A 83 -32.52 23.45 -7.25
C GLN A 83 -31.41 22.83 -6.41
N PHE A 84 -30.14 22.90 -6.90
CA PHE A 84 -28.99 22.42 -6.14
C PHE A 84 -28.82 23.18 -4.82
N ASP A 85 -28.96 24.51 -4.81
CA ASP A 85 -28.88 25.31 -3.57
C ASP A 85 -29.97 24.91 -2.58
N ARG A 86 -31.20 24.64 -3.06
CA ARG A 86 -32.33 24.17 -2.22
C ARG A 86 -32.04 22.80 -1.62
N ASP A 87 -31.43 21.91 -2.40
CA ASP A 87 -31.01 20.57 -1.93
C ASP A 87 -29.87 20.67 -0.89
N GLN A 88 -28.95 21.62 -1.06
CA GLN A 88 -27.89 21.89 -0.08
C GLN A 88 -28.47 22.50 1.21
N ALA A 89 -29.37 23.45 1.13
CA ALA A 89 -30.05 24.05 2.27
C ALA A 89 -30.81 23.01 3.14
N ALA A 90 -31.31 21.95 2.50
CA ALA A 90 -31.96 20.85 3.23
C ALA A 90 -30.97 19.96 4.04
N ARG A 91 -29.67 20.07 3.77
CA ARG A 91 -28.62 19.22 4.34
C ARG A 91 -27.60 19.97 5.21
N LYS A 92 -27.46 21.28 5.01
CA LYS A 92 -26.40 22.11 5.62
C LYS A 92 -27.00 23.38 6.23
N ASP A 93 -26.67 23.64 7.48
CA ASP A 93 -27.08 24.85 8.20
C ASP A 93 -26.44 26.12 7.64
N SER A 94 -25.33 26.01 6.90
CA SER A 94 -24.59 27.13 6.30
C SER A 94 -25.20 27.63 5.00
N VAL A 95 -26.28 27.04 4.51
CA VAL A 95 -26.99 27.46 3.29
C VAL A 95 -28.46 27.72 3.62
N ASN A 96 -28.91 28.94 3.35
CA ASN A 96 -30.29 29.34 3.69
C ASN A 96 -30.99 29.83 2.42
N ILE A 97 -32.26 29.47 2.24
CA ILE A 97 -33.09 29.92 1.11
C ILE A 97 -34.14 30.91 1.62
N VAL A 98 -34.17 32.08 0.99
CA VAL A 98 -35.20 33.09 1.21
C VAL A 98 -35.75 33.49 -0.15
N ASP A 99 -37.02 33.16 -0.41
CA ASP A 99 -37.69 33.36 -1.70
C ASP A 99 -36.95 32.71 -2.87
N ASP A 100 -36.41 33.51 -3.78
CA ASP A 100 -35.63 33.11 -4.97
C ASP A 100 -34.13 33.20 -4.78
N LYS A 101 -33.66 33.50 -3.54
CA LYS A 101 -32.25 33.72 -3.23
C LYS A 101 -31.72 32.64 -2.28
N ALA A 102 -30.48 32.23 -2.53
CA ALA A 102 -29.68 31.39 -1.64
C ALA A 102 -28.60 32.24 -0.97
N TYR A 103 -28.46 32.06 0.31
CA TYR A 103 -27.45 32.69 1.16
C TYR A 103 -26.48 31.64 1.65
N TRP A 104 -25.21 31.74 1.27
CA TRP A 104 -24.13 30.87 1.68
C TRP A 104 -23.29 31.58 2.75
N ASP A 105 -23.27 31.03 3.96
CA ASP A 105 -22.48 31.58 5.07
C ASP A 105 -20.99 31.31 4.87
N ASN A 106 -20.12 32.21 5.37
CA ASN A 106 -18.66 32.00 5.34
C ASN A 106 -18.16 31.15 6.53
N GLN A 107 -19.09 30.61 7.32
CA GLN A 107 -18.82 29.76 8.48
C GLN A 107 -19.55 28.42 8.33
N TRP A 108 -18.82 27.34 8.55
CA TRP A 108 -19.41 25.99 8.54
C TRP A 108 -18.61 24.99 9.37
N MET A 109 -19.20 23.83 9.64
CA MET A 109 -18.53 22.75 10.35
C MET A 109 -17.57 22.00 9.43
N ALA A 110 -16.31 21.78 9.85
CA ALA A 110 -15.35 20.93 9.17
C ALA A 110 -14.48 20.20 10.19
N GLY A 111 -14.40 18.86 10.07
CA GLY A 111 -13.65 18.02 11.01
C GLY A 111 -14.07 18.18 12.48
N GLY A 112 -15.37 18.45 12.72
CA GLY A 112 -15.91 18.63 14.05
C GLY A 112 -15.68 20.02 14.68
N ASN A 113 -15.10 20.97 13.93
CA ASN A 113 -14.88 22.34 14.38
C ASN A 113 -15.60 23.34 13.48
N MET A 114 -16.13 24.42 14.09
CA MET A 114 -16.63 25.55 13.34
C MET A 114 -15.45 26.32 12.73
N ILE A 115 -15.42 26.46 11.42
CA ILE A 115 -14.40 27.23 10.71
C ILE A 115 -15.02 28.49 10.11
N THR A 116 -14.23 29.54 10.00
CA THR A 116 -14.53 30.74 9.22
C THR A 116 -13.57 30.78 8.04
N TRP A 117 -14.09 30.96 6.83
CA TRP A 117 -13.25 31.01 5.63
C TRP A 117 -12.50 32.37 5.55
N ASP A 118 -11.17 32.31 5.56
CA ASP A 118 -10.27 33.46 5.53
C ASP A 118 -9.15 33.34 4.48
N MET A 119 -9.22 32.35 3.59
CA MET A 119 -8.14 32.01 2.67
C MET A 119 -8.39 32.52 1.26
N VAL A 120 -7.34 33.06 0.64
CA VAL A 120 -7.29 33.41 -0.79
C VAL A 120 -5.98 32.87 -1.38
N HIS A 121 -6.04 32.34 -2.59
CA HIS A 121 -4.88 31.73 -3.26
C HIS A 121 -3.77 32.75 -3.55
N TYR A 122 -2.54 32.40 -3.16
CA TYR A 122 -1.32 33.13 -3.55
C TYR A 122 -0.90 32.77 -4.98
N ASP A 123 -0.06 33.62 -5.61
CA ASP A 123 0.40 33.36 -6.97
C ASP A 123 1.23 32.03 -7.08
N VAL A 124 2.06 31.73 -6.09
CA VAL A 124 2.80 30.46 -6.05
C VAL A 124 1.87 29.24 -5.97
N GLN A 125 0.69 29.40 -5.38
CA GLN A 125 -0.33 28.37 -5.30
C GLN A 125 -1.02 28.13 -6.66
N LEU A 126 -1.17 29.18 -7.49
CA LEU A 126 -1.65 29.03 -8.87
C LEU A 126 -0.66 28.20 -9.69
N ILE A 127 0.66 28.43 -9.53
CA ILE A 127 1.69 27.59 -10.18
C ILE A 127 1.55 26.12 -9.75
N GLY A 128 1.42 25.87 -8.44
CA GLY A 128 1.18 24.53 -7.91
C GLY A 128 -0.06 23.86 -8.52
N GLY A 129 -1.16 24.60 -8.67
CA GLY A 129 -2.38 24.12 -9.31
C GLY A 129 -2.20 23.75 -10.79
N ILE A 130 -1.43 24.53 -11.55
CA ILE A 130 -1.09 24.23 -12.96
C ILE A 130 -0.28 22.94 -13.04
N VAL A 131 0.71 22.74 -12.17
CA VAL A 131 1.54 21.53 -12.11
C VAL A 131 0.68 20.30 -11.84
N LEU A 132 -0.25 20.38 -10.89
CA LEU A 132 -1.19 19.30 -10.57
C LEU A 132 -2.14 18.98 -11.74
N HIS A 133 -2.68 20.02 -12.42
CA HIS A 133 -3.49 19.82 -13.61
C HIS A 133 -2.71 19.12 -14.73
N SER A 134 -1.42 19.40 -14.84
CA SER A 134 -0.54 18.78 -15.85
C SER A 134 -0.18 17.32 -15.57
N GLY A 135 -0.73 16.70 -14.51
CA GLY A 135 -0.43 15.31 -14.15
C GLY A 135 0.99 15.13 -13.59
N LYS A 136 1.44 16.05 -12.75
CA LYS A 136 2.76 16.06 -12.12
C LYS A 136 2.65 16.16 -10.60
N ILE A 137 3.77 15.97 -9.92
CA ILE A 137 3.88 16.18 -8.47
C ILE A 137 4.28 17.63 -8.20
N SER A 138 3.44 18.33 -7.42
CA SER A 138 3.75 19.66 -6.89
C SER A 138 4.39 19.51 -5.52
N GLU A 139 5.72 19.70 -5.43
CA GLU A 139 6.39 19.78 -4.15
C GLU A 139 6.24 21.19 -3.59
N MET A 140 5.43 21.35 -2.57
CA MET A 140 5.22 22.61 -1.85
C MET A 140 5.60 22.43 -0.40
N GLY A 141 6.38 23.33 0.13
CA GLY A 141 6.80 23.32 1.53
C GLY A 141 5.63 23.13 2.50
N THR A 142 5.90 22.49 3.63
CA THR A 142 4.86 22.29 4.65
C THR A 142 4.36 23.66 5.14
N GLY A 143 3.03 23.85 5.22
CA GLY A 143 2.41 25.13 5.58
C GLY A 143 2.19 26.10 4.41
N GLU A 144 2.47 25.69 3.15
CA GLU A 144 2.20 26.50 1.95
C GLU A 144 0.75 26.35 1.44
N GLY A 145 -0.14 25.69 2.18
CA GLY A 145 -1.56 25.59 1.84
C GLY A 145 -1.88 24.63 0.70
N LYS A 146 -1.23 23.45 0.65
CA LYS A 146 -1.46 22.42 -0.38
C LYS A 146 -2.94 22.06 -0.56
N THR A 147 -3.69 21.91 0.53
CA THR A 147 -5.13 21.61 0.49
C THR A 147 -5.93 22.67 -0.27
N LEU A 148 -5.58 23.96 -0.11
CA LEU A 148 -6.19 25.05 -0.87
C LEU A 148 -5.77 25.03 -2.35
N VAL A 149 -4.49 24.73 -2.63
CA VAL A 149 -3.98 24.60 -4.02
C VAL A 149 -4.74 23.54 -4.80
N ALA A 150 -5.03 22.41 -4.17
CA ALA A 150 -5.74 21.31 -4.79
C ALA A 150 -7.14 21.72 -5.31
N THR A 151 -7.78 22.72 -4.72
CA THR A 151 -9.11 23.17 -5.13
C THR A 151 -9.14 23.64 -6.60
N LEU A 152 -8.06 24.23 -7.08
CA LEU A 152 -7.93 24.74 -8.45
C LEU A 152 -8.02 23.62 -9.52
N PRO A 153 -7.12 22.62 -9.52
CA PRO A 153 -7.20 21.54 -10.49
C PRO A 153 -8.37 20.58 -10.23
N ILE A 154 -8.84 20.42 -8.98
CA ILE A 154 -10.04 19.62 -8.68
C ILE A 154 -11.25 20.20 -9.40
N TYR A 155 -11.51 21.50 -9.21
CA TYR A 155 -12.63 22.18 -9.86
C TYR A 155 -12.55 22.03 -11.39
N LEU A 156 -11.40 22.34 -11.99
CA LEU A 156 -11.20 22.27 -13.44
C LEU A 156 -11.45 20.84 -13.99
N ASN A 157 -10.92 19.81 -13.34
CA ASN A 157 -11.05 18.43 -13.82
C ASN A 157 -12.38 17.77 -13.43
N ALA A 158 -13.20 18.40 -12.56
CA ALA A 158 -14.55 17.98 -12.27
C ALA A 158 -15.55 18.40 -13.36
N LEU A 159 -15.29 19.50 -14.11
CA LEU A 159 -16.18 20.06 -15.12
C LEU A 159 -16.61 19.07 -16.22
N PRO A 160 -15.79 18.12 -16.68
CA PRO A 160 -16.22 17.09 -17.64
C PRO A 160 -17.24 16.07 -17.10
N GLY A 161 -17.50 16.03 -15.78
CA GLY A 161 -18.40 15.06 -15.14
C GLY A 161 -17.88 13.62 -15.05
N LYS A 162 -16.60 13.39 -15.36
CA LYS A 162 -15.96 12.05 -15.33
C LYS A 162 -15.51 11.63 -13.92
N GLY A 163 -15.55 12.54 -12.93
CA GLY A 163 -15.15 12.36 -11.54
C GLY A 163 -13.69 12.62 -11.24
N VAL A 164 -13.47 13.21 -10.08
CA VAL A 164 -12.15 13.50 -9.51
C VAL A 164 -12.05 12.79 -8.17
N HIS A 165 -11.02 11.98 -7.98
CA HIS A 165 -10.73 11.36 -6.70
C HIS A 165 -9.65 12.16 -5.99
N VAL A 166 -9.93 12.56 -4.74
CA VAL A 166 -8.99 13.24 -3.86
C VAL A 166 -8.57 12.24 -2.77
N VAL A 167 -7.33 11.78 -2.88
CA VAL A 167 -6.80 10.70 -2.07
C VAL A 167 -6.01 11.26 -0.90
N THR A 168 -6.31 10.82 0.31
CA THR A 168 -5.63 11.23 1.54
C THR A 168 -5.03 10.02 2.27
N VAL A 169 -4.16 10.28 3.24
CA VAL A 169 -3.49 9.22 4.02
C VAL A 169 -4.32 8.66 5.17
N ASN A 170 -5.46 9.28 5.52
CA ASN A 170 -6.34 8.78 6.57
C ASN A 170 -7.76 9.34 6.44
N ASP A 171 -8.71 8.70 7.10
CA ASP A 171 -10.14 9.01 7.09
C ASP A 171 -10.47 10.37 7.72
N TYR A 172 -9.74 10.78 8.76
CA TYR A 172 -9.93 12.09 9.37
C TYR A 172 -9.66 13.22 8.36
N LEU A 173 -8.56 13.15 7.62
CA LEU A 173 -8.24 14.15 6.59
C LEU A 173 -9.23 14.10 5.44
N ALA A 174 -9.64 12.91 4.99
CA ALA A 174 -10.64 12.77 3.93
C ALA A 174 -11.98 13.44 4.32
N LYS A 175 -12.46 13.18 5.52
CA LYS A 175 -13.71 13.77 6.07
C LYS A 175 -13.56 15.27 6.28
N ARG A 176 -12.48 15.72 6.92
CA ARG A 176 -12.21 17.15 7.19
C ARG A 176 -12.11 17.96 5.90
N ASP A 177 -11.29 17.49 4.95
CA ASP A 177 -10.98 18.27 3.75
C ASP A 177 -12.16 18.30 2.77
N SER A 178 -12.96 17.23 2.71
CA SER A 178 -14.23 17.22 1.97
C SER A 178 -15.24 18.22 2.54
N GLU A 179 -15.30 18.40 3.85
CA GLU A 179 -16.14 19.38 4.53
C GLU A 179 -15.58 20.81 4.36
N TRP A 180 -14.29 20.96 4.49
CA TRP A 180 -13.63 22.26 4.48
C TRP A 180 -13.58 22.89 3.09
N MET A 181 -13.05 22.15 2.09
CA MET A 181 -12.89 22.62 0.71
C MET A 181 -14.14 22.39 -0.14
N GLY A 182 -14.99 21.44 0.22
CA GLY A 182 -16.17 21.02 -0.54
C GLY A 182 -17.13 22.17 -0.81
N VAL A 183 -17.28 23.10 0.12
CA VAL A 183 -18.18 24.25 -0.02
C VAL A 183 -17.84 25.11 -1.24
N LEU A 184 -16.55 25.25 -1.61
CA LEU A 184 -16.15 25.98 -2.81
C LEU A 184 -16.69 25.33 -4.09
N PHE A 185 -16.69 24.00 -4.15
CA PHE A 185 -17.18 23.24 -5.30
C PHE A 185 -18.71 23.24 -5.36
N GLU A 186 -19.34 23.03 -4.20
CA GLU A 186 -20.80 23.00 -4.07
C GLU A 186 -21.43 24.37 -4.39
N PHE A 187 -20.78 25.46 -4.05
CA PHE A 187 -21.19 26.81 -4.45
C PHE A 187 -21.30 26.95 -5.98
N HIS A 188 -20.54 26.19 -6.74
CA HIS A 188 -20.57 26.10 -8.21
C HIS A 188 -21.44 24.96 -8.74
N GLY A 189 -22.24 24.31 -7.89
CA GLY A 189 -23.17 23.25 -8.30
C GLY A 189 -22.53 21.88 -8.49
N LEU A 190 -21.27 21.67 -8.06
CA LEU A 190 -20.62 20.37 -8.10
C LEU A 190 -20.94 19.55 -6.84
N LYS A 191 -21.19 18.27 -7.01
CA LYS A 191 -21.43 17.34 -5.89
C LYS A 191 -20.11 16.88 -5.29
N VAL A 192 -20.02 16.92 -3.96
CA VAL A 192 -18.86 16.46 -3.18
C VAL A 192 -19.30 15.42 -2.17
N ASP A 193 -18.56 14.34 -2.05
CA ASP A 193 -18.79 13.34 -1.01
C ASP A 193 -17.47 12.68 -0.58
N CYS A 194 -17.53 11.89 0.50
CA CYS A 194 -16.40 11.19 1.09
C CYS A 194 -16.75 9.73 1.34
N ILE A 195 -16.04 8.81 0.68
CA ILE A 195 -16.31 7.36 0.79
C ILE A 195 -16.10 6.82 2.21
N ASP A 196 -15.20 7.42 3.00
CA ASP A 196 -14.93 6.99 4.39
C ASP A 196 -16.08 7.30 5.37
N ARG A 197 -17.18 7.89 4.91
CA ARG A 197 -18.43 8.08 5.68
C ARG A 197 -19.44 6.97 5.49
N HIS A 198 -19.26 6.17 4.45
CA HIS A 198 -20.24 5.20 4.00
C HIS A 198 -19.71 3.78 4.14
N GLU A 199 -20.59 2.86 4.50
CA GLU A 199 -20.23 1.45 4.62
C GLU A 199 -19.82 0.86 3.24
N PRO A 200 -18.84 -0.05 3.20
CA PRO A 200 -18.47 -0.74 1.98
C PRO A 200 -19.66 -1.42 1.29
N ASN A 201 -19.68 -1.41 -0.04
CA ASN A 201 -20.73 -1.99 -0.89
C ASN A 201 -22.14 -1.40 -0.68
N SER A 202 -22.28 -0.27 0.02
CA SER A 202 -23.57 0.41 0.20
C SER A 202 -23.95 1.24 -1.02
N ASN A 203 -25.25 1.55 -1.15
CA ASN A 203 -25.73 2.46 -2.20
C ASN A 203 -25.21 3.89 -1.97
N GLU A 204 -25.11 4.31 -0.72
CA GLU A 204 -24.56 5.61 -0.31
C GLU A 204 -23.09 5.74 -0.78
N ARG A 205 -22.28 4.67 -0.64
CA ARG A 205 -20.91 4.65 -1.14
C ARG A 205 -20.84 4.72 -2.66
N ARG A 206 -21.78 4.06 -3.37
CA ARG A 206 -21.93 4.22 -4.82
C ARG A 206 -22.25 5.67 -5.19
N GLN A 207 -23.19 6.32 -4.50
CA GLN A 207 -23.52 7.72 -4.73
C GLN A 207 -22.32 8.65 -4.48
N ALA A 208 -21.48 8.33 -3.50
CA ALA A 208 -20.23 9.07 -3.26
C ALA A 208 -19.26 8.97 -4.44
N TYR A 209 -19.15 7.81 -5.09
CA TYR A 209 -18.35 7.67 -6.32
C TYR A 209 -18.98 8.35 -7.54
N LEU A 210 -20.29 8.54 -7.56
CA LEU A 210 -20.99 9.28 -8.62
C LEU A 210 -20.93 10.80 -8.44
N ALA A 211 -20.44 11.29 -7.31
CA ALA A 211 -20.20 12.71 -7.09
C ALA A 211 -19.13 13.24 -8.07
N ASP A 212 -19.13 14.53 -8.35
CA ASP A 212 -18.12 15.18 -9.21
C ASP A 212 -16.74 15.15 -8.57
N VAL A 213 -16.69 15.25 -7.22
CA VAL A 213 -15.48 15.18 -6.42
C VAL A 213 -15.68 14.17 -5.29
N THR A 214 -14.84 13.15 -5.24
CA THR A 214 -14.91 12.07 -4.25
C THR A 214 -13.63 12.07 -3.41
N TYR A 215 -13.76 12.33 -2.12
CA TYR A 215 -12.67 12.20 -1.15
C TYR A 215 -12.62 10.80 -0.57
N GLY A 216 -11.42 10.33 -0.21
CA GLY A 216 -11.25 9.06 0.48
C GLY A 216 -9.81 8.73 0.80
N THR A 217 -9.61 7.68 1.58
CA THR A 217 -8.27 7.17 1.88
C THR A 217 -7.76 6.27 0.76
N ASN A 218 -6.44 6.26 0.57
CA ASN A 218 -5.75 5.44 -0.41
C ASN A 218 -6.15 3.95 -0.34
N ASN A 219 -6.25 3.42 0.87
CA ASN A 219 -6.59 2.02 1.10
C ASN A 219 -8.04 1.70 0.70
N GLU A 220 -8.99 2.57 1.09
CA GLU A 220 -10.41 2.35 0.79
C GLU A 220 -10.71 2.40 -0.70
N PHE A 221 -10.09 3.32 -1.44
CA PHE A 221 -10.17 3.33 -2.91
C PHE A 221 -9.70 2.00 -3.51
N GLY A 222 -8.57 1.48 -3.04
CA GLY A 222 -8.04 0.22 -3.53
C GLY A 222 -8.84 -1.00 -3.07
N PHE A 223 -9.37 -1.00 -1.84
CA PHE A 223 -10.26 -2.07 -1.37
C PHE A 223 -11.58 -2.10 -2.12
N ASP A 224 -12.16 -0.94 -2.44
CA ASP A 224 -13.36 -0.89 -3.27
C ASP A 224 -13.13 -1.44 -4.67
N TYR A 225 -11.96 -1.13 -5.27
CA TYR A 225 -11.57 -1.75 -6.53
C TYR A 225 -11.51 -3.29 -6.44
N LEU A 226 -10.94 -3.83 -5.36
CA LEU A 226 -10.91 -5.28 -5.16
C LEU A 226 -12.32 -5.86 -4.95
N ARG A 227 -13.17 -5.19 -4.16
CA ARG A 227 -14.56 -5.60 -3.93
C ARG A 227 -15.37 -5.59 -5.22
N ASP A 228 -15.23 -4.55 -6.04
CA ASP A 228 -15.87 -4.46 -7.35
C ASP A 228 -15.49 -5.63 -8.27
N ASN A 229 -14.21 -6.02 -8.25
CA ASN A 229 -13.75 -7.17 -9.03
C ASN A 229 -14.17 -8.53 -8.46
N MET A 230 -14.76 -8.57 -7.27
CA MET A 230 -15.39 -9.76 -6.67
C MET A 230 -16.92 -9.73 -6.79
N ALA A 231 -17.53 -8.62 -7.24
CA ALA A 231 -18.96 -8.43 -7.39
C ALA A 231 -19.58 -9.45 -8.36
N ARG A 232 -20.82 -9.87 -8.10
CA ARG A 232 -21.55 -10.82 -8.93
C ARG A 232 -22.62 -10.18 -9.79
N ASN A 233 -23.04 -8.97 -9.44
CA ASN A 233 -24.05 -8.20 -10.15
C ASN A 233 -23.52 -6.79 -10.43
N PRO A 234 -23.93 -6.14 -11.53
CA PRO A 234 -23.58 -4.75 -11.81
C PRO A 234 -24.00 -3.77 -10.70
N ASP A 235 -25.10 -4.11 -9.99
CA ASP A 235 -25.61 -3.29 -8.89
C ASP A 235 -24.75 -3.31 -7.64
N GLU A 236 -23.80 -4.22 -7.52
CA GLU A 236 -22.82 -4.27 -6.43
C GLU A 236 -21.57 -3.40 -6.71
N LEU A 237 -21.37 -2.99 -7.96
CA LEU A 237 -20.23 -2.16 -8.36
C LEU A 237 -20.40 -0.74 -7.83
N VAL A 238 -19.41 -0.21 -7.16
CA VAL A 238 -19.45 1.15 -6.61
C VAL A 238 -18.61 2.15 -7.40
N GLN A 239 -17.48 1.72 -7.97
CA GLN A 239 -16.57 2.59 -8.70
C GLN A 239 -16.97 2.76 -10.17
N ARG A 240 -16.75 3.95 -10.69
CA ARG A 240 -16.73 4.24 -12.12
C ARG A 240 -15.30 4.25 -12.67
N PRO A 241 -15.09 4.34 -14.00
CA PRO A 241 -13.76 4.36 -14.58
C PRO A 241 -12.85 5.44 -13.97
N HIS A 242 -11.58 5.09 -13.72
CA HIS A 242 -10.58 5.95 -13.09
C HIS A 242 -10.14 7.07 -14.04
N ASN A 243 -10.62 8.29 -13.81
CA ASN A 243 -10.33 9.44 -14.66
C ASN A 243 -9.16 10.27 -14.13
N TYR A 244 -9.35 11.03 -13.07
CA TYR A 244 -8.32 11.89 -12.49
C TYR A 244 -8.22 11.67 -10.98
N ALA A 245 -6.99 11.49 -10.48
CA ALA A 245 -6.72 11.46 -9.06
C ALA A 245 -5.68 12.51 -8.66
N ILE A 246 -5.94 13.19 -7.55
CA ILE A 246 -4.95 13.97 -6.81
C ILE A 246 -4.65 13.25 -5.50
N VAL A 247 -3.37 12.95 -5.29
CA VAL A 247 -2.90 12.27 -4.08
C VAL A 247 -2.25 13.31 -3.16
N ASP A 248 -2.88 13.58 -2.01
CA ASP A 248 -2.26 14.40 -0.96
C ASP A 248 -1.24 13.56 -0.19
N GLU A 249 -0.15 14.21 0.20
CA GLU A 249 1.00 13.53 0.81
C GLU A 249 1.45 12.33 -0.04
N VAL A 250 1.64 12.59 -1.34
CA VAL A 250 1.89 11.56 -2.37
C VAL A 250 3.08 10.65 -2.05
N ASP A 251 4.07 11.14 -1.35
CA ASP A 251 5.23 10.38 -0.89
C ASP A 251 4.88 9.33 0.19
N SER A 252 3.90 9.60 1.07
CA SER A 252 3.38 8.55 1.95
C SER A 252 2.64 7.49 1.18
N VAL A 253 1.72 7.89 0.33
CA VAL A 253 0.83 6.95 -0.38
C VAL A 253 1.59 6.09 -1.38
N LEU A 254 2.41 6.73 -2.23
CA LEU A 254 3.06 6.06 -3.36
C LEU A 254 4.45 5.49 -3.07
N ILE A 255 5.07 5.85 -1.93
CA ILE A 255 6.37 5.32 -1.51
C ILE A 255 6.24 4.48 -0.25
N ASP A 256 5.70 5.05 0.85
CA ASP A 256 5.67 4.37 2.15
C ASP A 256 4.63 3.24 2.19
N ASP A 257 3.36 3.57 1.92
CA ASP A 257 2.25 2.61 1.94
C ASP A 257 2.37 1.60 0.79
N ALA A 258 3.06 1.98 -0.29
CA ALA A 258 3.26 1.14 -1.47
C ALA A 258 4.26 -0.02 -1.28
N ARG A 259 4.76 -0.25 -0.06
CA ARG A 259 5.59 -1.41 0.30
C ARG A 259 4.78 -2.69 0.43
N THR A 260 3.49 -2.59 0.72
CA THR A 260 2.61 -3.74 0.93
C THR A 260 1.41 -3.66 0.01
N PRO A 261 1.01 -4.77 -0.64
CA PRO A 261 -0.19 -4.82 -1.44
C PRO A 261 -1.44 -4.72 -0.56
N LEU A 262 -2.55 -4.31 -1.17
CA LEU A 262 -3.87 -4.45 -0.58
C LEU A 262 -4.36 -5.88 -0.82
N ILE A 263 -4.84 -6.52 0.23
CA ILE A 263 -5.23 -7.94 0.19
C ILE A 263 -6.60 -8.09 0.83
N ILE A 264 -7.52 -8.74 0.11
CA ILE A 264 -8.76 -9.27 0.68
C ILE A 264 -8.56 -10.76 0.90
N SER A 265 -8.69 -11.19 2.14
CA SER A 265 -8.54 -12.59 2.53
C SER A 265 -9.71 -13.06 3.38
N GLY A 266 -9.94 -14.36 3.38
CA GLY A 266 -10.95 -14.98 4.23
C GLY A 266 -10.41 -16.27 4.85
N PRO A 267 -11.09 -16.81 5.88
CA PRO A 267 -10.65 -17.98 6.59
C PRO A 267 -10.62 -19.22 5.66
N THR A 268 -9.58 -20.03 5.79
CA THR A 268 -9.50 -21.31 5.07
C THR A 268 -10.37 -22.37 5.73
N PRO A 269 -11.07 -23.23 4.96
CA PRO A 269 -11.86 -24.32 5.52
C PRO A 269 -11.05 -25.37 6.27
N ARG A 270 -9.73 -25.40 6.11
CA ARG A 270 -8.80 -26.40 6.69
C ARG A 270 -7.97 -25.88 7.86
N GLY A 271 -8.32 -24.76 8.48
CA GLY A 271 -7.47 -24.00 9.42
C GLY A 271 -7.39 -24.52 10.86
N GLU A 272 -7.77 -25.77 11.16
CA GLU A 272 -7.82 -26.25 12.56
C GLU A 272 -6.51 -26.85 13.11
N ASN A 273 -5.48 -27.12 12.30
CA ASN A 273 -4.23 -27.74 12.75
C ASN A 273 -3.04 -26.77 12.74
N GLN A 274 -3.16 -25.65 13.45
CA GLN A 274 -2.01 -24.72 13.59
C GLN A 274 -1.15 -25.18 14.79
N GLU A 275 0.06 -25.65 14.51
CA GLU A 275 1.01 -26.12 15.53
C GLU A 275 1.70 -24.98 16.30
N PHE A 276 1.29 -23.70 16.13
CA PHE A 276 1.93 -22.55 16.77
C PHE A 276 1.97 -22.64 18.29
N GLU A 277 0.85 -23.00 18.94
CA GLU A 277 0.81 -23.14 20.39
C GLU A 277 1.63 -24.35 20.86
N ALA A 278 1.58 -25.45 20.11
CA ALA A 278 2.29 -26.69 20.46
C ALA A 278 3.82 -26.54 20.36
N LEU A 279 4.31 -25.82 19.33
CA LEU A 279 5.74 -25.63 19.08
C LEU A 279 6.35 -24.43 19.84
N LYS A 280 5.53 -23.50 20.34
CA LYS A 280 5.98 -22.32 21.07
C LYS A 280 6.94 -22.60 22.23
N PRO A 281 6.67 -23.59 23.14
CA PRO A 281 7.59 -23.88 24.26
C PRO A 281 8.99 -24.23 23.79
N GLU A 282 9.12 -25.05 22.74
CA GLU A 282 10.40 -25.46 22.18
C GLU A 282 11.16 -24.28 21.57
N ILE A 283 10.45 -23.43 20.83
CA ILE A 283 11.05 -22.25 20.22
C ILE A 283 11.45 -21.22 21.27
N SER A 284 10.65 -21.03 22.30
CA SER A 284 11.02 -20.18 23.44
C SER A 284 12.27 -20.68 24.15
N LYS A 285 12.41 -22.01 24.31
CA LYS A 285 13.61 -22.65 24.87
C LYS A 285 14.82 -22.42 23.95
N LEU A 286 14.66 -22.67 22.64
CA LEU A 286 15.71 -22.47 21.65
C LEU A 286 16.21 -21.00 21.65
N TYR A 287 15.29 -20.03 21.66
CA TYR A 287 15.64 -18.61 21.73
C TYR A 287 16.39 -18.25 23.02
N ASN A 288 15.99 -18.81 24.16
CA ASN A 288 16.68 -18.58 25.44
C ASN A 288 18.09 -19.22 25.47
N GLU A 289 18.28 -20.41 24.90
CA GLU A 289 19.60 -21.03 24.76
C GLU A 289 20.52 -20.21 23.85
N GLN A 290 19.99 -19.69 22.73
CA GLN A 290 20.75 -18.76 21.88
C GLN A 290 21.14 -17.51 22.63
N ARG A 291 20.25 -16.93 23.41
CA ARG A 291 20.53 -15.74 24.23
C ARG A 291 21.62 -16.00 25.26
N ASN A 292 21.59 -17.17 25.91
CA ASN A 292 22.62 -17.59 26.88
C ASN A 292 23.96 -17.79 26.17
N LEU A 293 23.99 -18.42 25.00
CA LEU A 293 25.15 -18.61 24.16
C LEU A 293 25.78 -17.28 23.76
N VAL A 294 24.97 -16.37 23.22
CA VAL A 294 25.41 -15.02 22.80
C VAL A 294 25.99 -14.24 24.00
N THR A 295 25.38 -14.37 25.17
CA THR A 295 25.90 -13.74 26.40
C THR A 295 27.30 -14.24 26.77
N ARG A 296 27.54 -15.55 26.63
CA ARG A 296 28.87 -16.16 26.88
C ARG A 296 29.87 -15.72 25.80
N LEU A 297 29.52 -15.80 24.54
CA LEU A 297 30.35 -15.35 23.41
C LEU A 297 30.74 -13.88 23.51
N LEU A 298 29.79 -13.04 23.93
CA LEU A 298 30.07 -11.62 24.15
C LEU A 298 31.02 -11.37 25.31
N ALA A 299 30.91 -12.15 26.39
CA ALA A 299 31.87 -12.09 27.50
C ALA A 299 33.28 -12.57 27.07
N GLU A 300 33.35 -13.62 26.24
CA GLU A 300 34.59 -14.11 25.64
C GLU A 300 35.22 -13.04 24.73
N ALA A 301 34.44 -12.44 23.83
CA ALA A 301 34.90 -11.34 22.98
C ALA A 301 35.49 -10.18 23.81
N LYS A 302 34.81 -9.77 24.89
CA LYS A 302 35.29 -8.71 25.78
C LYS A 302 36.57 -9.04 26.50
N ASN A 303 36.78 -10.30 26.87
CA ASN A 303 38.01 -10.75 27.58
C ASN A 303 39.21 -10.83 26.63
N GLN A 304 38.97 -11.14 25.34
CA GLN A 304 40.03 -11.31 24.35
C GLN A 304 40.38 -10.00 23.62
N LEU A 305 39.38 -9.17 23.33
CA LEU A 305 39.56 -7.88 22.62
C LEU A 305 39.97 -6.76 23.59
N VAL A 306 41.07 -6.99 24.34
CA VAL A 306 41.65 -5.98 25.24
C VAL A 306 42.80 -5.29 24.54
N PHE A 307 42.71 -3.96 24.38
CA PHE A 307 43.77 -3.16 23.79
C PHE A 307 44.94 -3.01 24.78
N ASN A 308 46.18 -3.33 24.35
CA ASN A 308 47.40 -3.11 25.09
C ASN A 308 47.74 -1.62 25.22
N SER A 309 48.73 -1.28 26.00
CA SER A 309 49.25 0.09 26.16
C SER A 309 49.62 0.78 24.84
N ASP A 310 49.93 0.03 23.81
CA ASP A 310 50.26 0.51 22.47
C ASP A 310 49.04 0.59 21.53
N GLY A 311 47.80 0.38 22.07
CA GLY A 311 46.57 0.43 21.31
C GLY A 311 46.39 -0.74 20.30
N LYS A 312 47.09 -1.86 20.53
CA LYS A 312 46.99 -3.06 19.67
C LYS A 312 46.49 -4.26 20.48
N ILE A 313 45.81 -5.17 19.80
CA ILE A 313 45.43 -6.46 20.35
C ILE A 313 46.36 -7.52 19.77
N PRO A 314 46.80 -8.54 20.54
CA PRO A 314 47.56 -9.67 20.00
C PRO A 314 46.76 -10.36 18.87
N SER A 315 47.46 -10.80 17.81
CA SER A 315 46.84 -11.34 16.59
C SER A 315 45.92 -12.52 16.86
N ASP A 316 46.30 -13.43 17.77
CA ASP A 316 45.51 -14.61 18.12
C ASP A 316 44.26 -14.23 18.93
N ASP A 317 44.38 -13.27 19.83
CA ASP A 317 43.28 -12.78 20.65
C ASP A 317 42.29 -11.95 19.79
N GLU A 318 42.81 -11.14 18.85
CA GLU A 318 42.00 -10.42 17.87
C GLU A 318 41.18 -11.37 17.01
N LYS A 319 41.77 -12.48 16.53
CA LYS A 319 41.07 -13.49 15.74
C LYS A 319 39.95 -14.16 16.53
N LYS A 320 40.30 -14.74 17.71
CA LYS A 320 39.31 -15.45 18.55
C LYS A 320 38.23 -14.52 19.07
N GLY A 321 38.59 -13.35 19.53
CA GLY A 321 37.66 -12.34 20.00
C GLY A 321 36.78 -11.81 18.87
N GLY A 322 37.31 -11.64 17.65
CA GLY A 322 36.56 -11.26 16.47
C GLY A 322 35.56 -12.32 16.04
N GLU A 323 35.94 -13.61 16.08
CA GLU A 323 35.04 -14.73 15.82
C GLU A 323 33.88 -14.78 16.84
N ALA A 324 34.16 -14.66 18.13
CA ALA A 324 33.15 -14.63 19.18
C ALA A 324 32.20 -13.42 19.04
N LEU A 325 32.75 -12.27 18.64
CA LEU A 325 32.01 -11.06 18.38
C LEU A 325 31.10 -11.23 17.15
N LEU A 326 31.60 -11.82 16.05
CA LEU A 326 30.84 -12.09 14.83
C LEU A 326 29.71 -13.10 15.09
N ARG A 327 29.99 -14.20 15.83
CA ARG A 327 28.96 -15.14 16.28
C ARG A 327 27.87 -14.44 17.10
N SER A 328 28.26 -13.57 18.02
CA SER A 328 27.31 -12.80 18.82
C SER A 328 26.42 -11.90 17.95
N PHE A 329 27.00 -11.26 16.94
CA PHE A 329 26.30 -10.38 15.99
C PHE A 329 25.35 -11.17 15.07
N ARG A 330 25.78 -12.30 14.52
CA ARG A 330 24.93 -13.15 13.67
C ARG A 330 23.87 -13.90 14.47
N GLY A 331 24.13 -14.18 15.75
CA GLY A 331 23.18 -14.88 16.62
C GLY A 331 22.05 -14.02 17.14
N LEU A 332 22.31 -12.80 17.62
CA LEU A 332 21.32 -11.85 18.14
C LEU A 332 21.80 -10.40 17.94
N PRO A 333 21.64 -9.82 16.74
CA PRO A 333 22.14 -8.48 16.42
C PRO A 333 21.49 -7.37 17.25
N LYS A 334 20.23 -7.51 17.67
CA LYS A 334 19.52 -6.54 18.53
C LYS A 334 19.82 -6.67 20.03
N ASN A 335 20.81 -7.50 20.44
CA ASN A 335 21.18 -7.64 21.85
C ASN A 335 21.76 -6.33 22.41
N LYS A 336 21.13 -5.77 23.46
CA LYS A 336 21.49 -4.47 24.05
C LYS A 336 22.94 -4.39 24.55
N ALA A 337 23.47 -5.51 25.10
CA ALA A 337 24.87 -5.57 25.59
C ALA A 337 25.88 -5.62 24.43
N LEU A 338 25.53 -6.29 23.33
CA LEU A 338 26.32 -6.31 22.08
C LEU A 338 26.35 -4.93 21.43
N ILE A 339 25.20 -4.28 21.29
CA ILE A 339 25.07 -2.93 20.70
C ILE A 339 25.94 -1.95 21.49
N LYS A 340 25.89 -1.99 22.83
CA LYS A 340 26.72 -1.16 23.67
C LYS A 340 28.21 -1.44 23.47
N TYR A 341 28.60 -2.71 23.32
CA TYR A 341 29.99 -3.07 23.10
C TYR A 341 30.51 -2.66 21.73
N LEU A 342 29.68 -2.74 20.70
CA LEU A 342 30.01 -2.28 19.35
C LEU A 342 30.19 -0.75 19.25
N SER A 343 29.73 0.01 20.23
CA SER A 343 29.96 1.47 20.31
C SER A 343 31.30 1.82 20.91
N GLU A 344 32.07 0.83 21.46
CA GLU A 344 33.43 1.05 21.97
C GLU A 344 34.42 1.23 20.81
N PRO A 345 35.45 2.11 20.95
CA PRO A 345 36.44 2.37 19.90
C PRO A 345 37.10 1.09 19.38
N GLY A 346 37.22 0.93 18.07
CA GLY A 346 37.91 -0.19 17.41
C GLY A 346 37.13 -1.48 17.33
N ILE A 347 36.12 -1.71 18.16
CA ILE A 347 35.36 -3.00 18.20
C ILE A 347 34.56 -3.24 16.94
N LYS A 348 33.89 -2.21 16.42
CA LYS A 348 33.13 -2.32 15.15
C LYS A 348 34.05 -2.59 13.96
N ALA A 349 35.24 -2.00 13.94
CA ALA A 349 36.21 -2.26 12.88
C ALA A 349 36.71 -3.71 12.90
N ILE A 350 36.92 -4.30 14.09
CA ILE A 350 37.27 -5.72 14.23
C ILE A 350 36.13 -6.62 13.72
N LEU A 351 34.87 -6.32 14.09
CA LEU A 351 33.70 -7.06 13.58
C LEU A 351 33.70 -7.09 12.05
N LEU A 352 33.77 -5.92 11.41
CA LEU A 352 33.75 -5.80 9.95
C LEU A 352 34.98 -6.49 9.29
N LYS A 353 36.17 -6.38 9.88
CA LYS A 353 37.35 -7.09 9.41
C LYS A 353 37.18 -8.61 9.47
N THR A 354 36.58 -9.11 10.55
CA THR A 354 36.33 -10.54 10.73
C THR A 354 35.22 -11.00 9.75
N GLU A 355 34.13 -10.25 9.62
CA GLU A 355 33.06 -10.53 8.68
C GLU A 355 33.58 -10.61 7.25
N ASN A 356 34.35 -9.61 6.81
CA ASN A 356 34.96 -9.57 5.49
C ASN A 356 35.89 -10.76 5.23
N PHE A 357 36.64 -11.22 6.25
CA PHE A 357 37.50 -12.39 6.14
C PHE A 357 36.68 -13.67 5.85
N TYR A 358 35.56 -13.89 6.55
CA TYR A 358 34.72 -15.07 6.37
C TYR A 358 33.78 -14.97 5.17
N MET A 359 33.51 -13.75 4.66
CA MET A 359 32.75 -13.53 3.42
C MET A 359 33.56 -13.75 2.13
N GLN A 360 34.87 -13.89 2.21
CA GLN A 360 35.71 -14.19 1.04
C GLN A 360 35.31 -15.53 0.41
N GLU A 361 35.65 -15.73 -0.88
CA GLU A 361 35.33 -16.94 -1.65
C GLU A 361 33.82 -17.32 -1.62
N GLN A 362 32.93 -16.35 -1.80
CA GLN A 362 31.46 -16.55 -1.80
C GLN A 362 30.94 -17.13 -0.46
N SER A 363 31.49 -16.66 0.66
CA SER A 363 31.11 -17.07 2.02
C SER A 363 31.33 -18.55 2.35
N LYS A 364 32.22 -19.24 1.63
CA LYS A 364 32.50 -20.68 1.81
C LYS A 364 32.91 -21.06 3.24
N ASN A 365 33.54 -20.14 3.98
CA ASN A 365 34.00 -20.39 5.33
C ASN A 365 33.06 -19.88 6.43
N MET A 366 31.91 -19.29 6.06
CA MET A 366 30.97 -18.72 7.04
C MET A 366 30.35 -19.79 7.95
N HIS A 367 30.22 -21.03 7.46
CA HIS A 367 29.73 -22.15 8.27
C HIS A 367 30.53 -22.36 9.58
N ILE A 368 31.85 -22.04 9.61
CA ILE A 368 32.70 -22.11 10.82
C ILE A 368 32.17 -21.20 11.94
N ILE A 369 31.55 -20.09 11.56
CA ILE A 369 30.93 -19.14 12.50
C ILE A 369 29.53 -19.63 12.87
N ASP A 370 28.74 -20.02 11.86
CA ASP A 370 27.31 -20.31 12.00
C ASP A 370 27.01 -21.64 12.70
N ASP A 371 27.83 -22.68 12.53
CA ASP A 371 27.63 -24.03 13.13
C ASP A 371 27.67 -24.00 14.67
N GLU A 372 28.26 -23.00 15.27
CA GLU A 372 28.29 -22.82 16.72
C GLU A 372 26.97 -22.25 17.27
N LEU A 373 26.16 -21.62 16.45
CA LEU A 373 24.88 -20.99 16.78
C LEU A 373 23.74 -22.01 16.67
N PHE A 374 22.62 -21.76 17.33
CA PHE A 374 21.39 -22.54 17.16
C PHE A 374 20.55 -22.04 15.97
N PHE A 375 20.63 -20.76 15.67
CA PHE A 375 20.08 -20.13 14.47
C PHE A 375 20.88 -18.87 14.13
N VAL A 376 20.77 -18.46 12.88
CA VAL A 376 21.46 -17.27 12.34
C VAL A 376 20.46 -16.25 11.89
N ILE A 377 20.69 -15.00 12.21
CA ILE A 377 19.85 -13.87 11.82
C ILE A 377 20.58 -13.00 10.79
N ASP A 378 19.92 -12.77 9.64
CA ASP A 378 20.27 -11.68 8.73
C ASP A 378 19.24 -10.56 8.88
N GLU A 379 19.59 -9.57 9.70
CA GLU A 379 18.70 -8.45 10.00
C GLU A 379 18.39 -7.59 8.75
N LYS A 380 19.34 -7.47 7.82
CA LYS A 380 19.18 -6.67 6.59
C LYS A 380 18.15 -7.27 5.64
N ASN A 381 18.12 -8.60 5.55
CA ASN A 381 17.20 -9.35 4.70
C ASN A 381 15.94 -9.83 5.46
N ASN A 382 15.83 -9.51 6.75
CA ASN A 382 14.76 -9.95 7.63
C ASN A 382 14.55 -11.48 7.57
N SER A 383 15.64 -12.23 7.48
CA SER A 383 15.66 -13.68 7.40
C SER A 383 16.29 -14.32 8.63
N ILE A 384 15.85 -15.54 8.92
CA ILE A 384 16.36 -16.36 10.00
C ILE A 384 16.51 -17.81 9.50
N GLU A 385 17.61 -18.44 9.84
CA GLU A 385 17.92 -19.80 9.42
C GLU A 385 18.30 -20.66 10.63
N LEU A 386 17.66 -21.81 10.77
CA LEU A 386 18.05 -22.82 11.76
C LEU A 386 19.33 -23.52 11.32
N THR A 387 20.25 -23.70 12.28
CA THR A 387 21.43 -24.55 12.08
C THR A 387 21.13 -26.00 12.46
N ASP A 388 21.99 -26.93 12.09
CA ASP A 388 21.87 -28.34 12.51
C ASP A 388 21.82 -28.47 14.04
N LYS A 389 22.62 -27.69 14.76
CA LYS A 389 22.60 -27.62 16.23
C LYS A 389 21.26 -27.15 16.79
N GLY A 390 20.61 -26.21 16.11
CA GLY A 390 19.25 -25.77 16.46
C GLY A 390 18.22 -26.87 16.25
N ILE A 391 18.28 -27.54 15.10
CA ILE A 391 17.41 -28.66 14.76
C ILE A 391 17.57 -29.79 15.78
N ASP A 392 18.80 -30.16 16.12
CA ASP A 392 19.09 -31.18 17.13
C ASP A 392 18.51 -30.85 18.50
N LEU A 393 18.56 -29.56 18.91
CA LEU A 393 18.02 -29.13 20.19
C LEU A 393 16.51 -29.29 20.28
N ILE A 394 15.78 -28.86 19.24
CA ILE A 394 14.31 -28.94 19.21
C ILE A 394 13.83 -30.38 18.98
N THR A 395 14.58 -31.19 18.21
CA THR A 395 14.23 -32.60 17.93
C THR A 395 14.35 -33.49 19.18
N LYS A 396 15.24 -33.16 20.12
CA LYS A 396 15.43 -33.92 21.38
C LYS A 396 14.16 -34.09 22.23
N SER A 397 13.17 -33.25 22.03
CA SER A 397 11.90 -33.28 22.76
C SER A 397 10.88 -34.24 22.12
N TYR A 398 11.23 -34.85 20.99
CA TYR A 398 10.34 -35.75 20.23
C TYR A 398 10.97 -37.16 20.07
N ASP A 399 10.14 -38.16 19.99
CA ASP A 399 10.57 -39.56 19.79
C ASP A 399 11.03 -39.84 18.34
N ASP A 400 10.64 -38.97 17.38
CA ASP A 400 11.05 -39.06 15.97
C ASP A 400 12.30 -38.21 15.69
N PRO A 401 13.46 -38.84 15.40
CA PRO A 401 14.67 -38.12 15.05
C PRO A 401 14.57 -37.28 13.77
N LYS A 402 13.59 -37.62 12.90
CA LYS A 402 13.35 -36.92 11.63
C LYS A 402 12.17 -35.92 11.69
N PHE A 403 11.75 -35.55 12.90
CA PHE A 403 10.55 -34.72 13.12
C PHE A 403 10.61 -33.38 12.37
N TYR A 404 11.80 -32.81 12.22
CA TYR A 404 12.07 -31.54 11.50
C TYR A 404 12.91 -31.71 10.23
N ILE A 405 13.11 -32.95 9.75
CA ILE A 405 13.89 -33.23 8.55
C ILE A 405 12.95 -33.59 7.42
N LEU A 406 13.02 -32.86 6.31
CA LEU A 406 12.24 -33.15 5.11
C LEU A 406 12.75 -34.44 4.46
N PRO A 407 11.86 -35.36 4.03
CA PRO A 407 12.25 -36.51 3.22
C PRO A 407 12.71 -36.03 1.83
N ASP A 408 13.74 -36.67 1.29
CA ASP A 408 14.14 -36.48 -0.10
C ASP A 408 13.16 -37.21 -1.02
N VAL A 409 12.09 -36.49 -1.41
CA VAL A 409 11.00 -37.06 -2.23
C VAL A 409 11.53 -37.63 -3.53
N GLY A 410 12.55 -37.03 -4.16
CA GLY A 410 13.14 -37.49 -5.40
C GLY A 410 13.88 -38.84 -5.25
N ALA A 411 14.75 -38.92 -4.25
CA ALA A 411 15.52 -40.14 -3.92
C ALA A 411 14.60 -41.27 -3.48
N GLU A 412 13.62 -40.98 -2.59
CA GLU A 412 12.70 -42.00 -2.07
C GLU A 412 11.74 -42.55 -3.17
N ILE A 413 11.22 -41.67 -4.06
CA ILE A 413 10.43 -42.12 -5.21
C ILE A 413 11.28 -42.99 -6.16
N ALA A 414 12.52 -42.60 -6.46
CA ALA A 414 13.42 -43.36 -7.31
C ALA A 414 13.75 -44.76 -6.68
N GLU A 415 13.81 -44.81 -5.36
CA GLU A 415 14.01 -46.09 -4.65
C GLU A 415 12.74 -46.98 -4.67
N MET A 416 11.54 -46.41 -4.51
CA MET A 416 10.27 -47.09 -4.64
C MET A 416 10.04 -47.65 -6.05
N GLU A 417 10.47 -46.93 -7.09
CA GLU A 417 10.39 -47.43 -8.46
C GLU A 417 11.29 -48.64 -8.75
N ARG A 418 12.41 -48.77 -8.04
CA ARG A 418 13.32 -49.94 -8.13
C ARG A 418 12.83 -51.17 -7.37
N GLN A 419 11.90 -51.00 -6.44
CA GLN A 419 11.34 -52.09 -5.65
C GLN A 419 10.25 -52.84 -6.43
N GLN A 420 10.14 -54.14 -6.23
CA GLN A 420 9.11 -54.98 -6.84
C GLN A 420 7.76 -54.86 -6.10
N LEU A 421 7.17 -53.65 -6.16
CA LEU A 421 5.86 -53.34 -5.58
C LEU A 421 4.79 -53.33 -6.67
N THR A 422 3.55 -53.64 -6.28
CA THR A 422 2.40 -53.45 -7.17
C THR A 422 2.11 -51.97 -7.39
N ASP A 423 1.50 -51.62 -8.53
CA ASP A 423 1.17 -50.19 -8.84
C ASP A 423 0.32 -49.53 -7.76
N LYS A 424 -0.60 -50.31 -7.14
CA LYS A 424 -1.41 -49.79 -6.02
C LYS A 424 -0.55 -49.49 -4.79
N GLN A 425 0.40 -50.36 -4.43
CA GLN A 425 1.31 -50.12 -3.30
C GLN A 425 2.25 -48.98 -3.55
N LYS A 426 2.74 -48.79 -4.78
CA LYS A 426 3.54 -47.63 -5.18
C LYS A 426 2.74 -46.34 -5.03
N THR A 427 1.49 -46.33 -5.46
CA THR A 427 0.61 -45.12 -5.35
C THR A 427 0.32 -44.79 -3.88
N GLU A 428 0.03 -45.79 -3.03
CA GLU A 428 -0.20 -45.61 -1.59
C GLU A 428 1.06 -45.08 -0.88
N GLN A 429 2.23 -45.65 -1.11
CA GLN A 429 3.49 -45.22 -0.50
C GLN A 429 3.90 -43.81 -0.97
N LYS A 430 3.68 -43.51 -2.26
CA LYS A 430 3.92 -42.14 -2.78
C LYS A 430 2.98 -41.13 -2.13
N ALA A 431 1.72 -41.49 -1.93
CA ALA A 431 0.76 -40.60 -1.25
C ALA A 431 1.13 -40.40 0.22
N ASP A 432 1.61 -41.43 0.93
CA ASP A 432 2.06 -41.32 2.32
C ASP A 432 3.34 -40.47 2.44
N LEU A 433 4.31 -40.65 1.52
CA LEU A 433 5.52 -39.87 1.46
C LEU A 433 5.21 -38.38 1.23
N LEU A 434 4.32 -38.07 0.28
CA LEU A 434 3.91 -36.68 0.00
C LEU A 434 3.15 -36.05 1.18
N ARG A 435 2.37 -36.84 1.91
CA ARG A 435 1.69 -36.40 3.13
C ARG A 435 2.69 -36.08 4.24
N ASP A 436 3.67 -36.98 4.49
CA ASP A 436 4.74 -36.76 5.48
C ASP A 436 5.55 -35.49 5.12
N TYR A 437 5.91 -35.34 3.84
CA TYR A 437 6.58 -34.13 3.34
C TYR A 437 5.76 -32.87 3.62
N ALA A 438 4.46 -32.88 3.32
CA ALA A 438 3.58 -31.72 3.54
C ALA A 438 3.50 -31.35 5.02
N VAL A 439 3.31 -32.33 5.93
CA VAL A 439 3.24 -32.08 7.38
C VAL A 439 4.56 -31.54 7.91
N LYS A 440 5.69 -32.12 7.53
CA LYS A 440 7.02 -31.66 7.96
C LYS A 440 7.37 -30.28 7.40
N SER A 441 7.00 -30.01 6.16
CA SER A 441 7.19 -28.71 5.52
C SER A 441 6.42 -27.60 6.24
N GLU A 442 5.14 -27.86 6.58
CA GLU A 442 4.30 -26.93 7.35
C GLU A 442 4.87 -26.70 8.76
N ARG A 443 5.37 -27.74 9.41
CA ARG A 443 6.00 -27.65 10.73
C ARG A 443 7.28 -26.80 10.72
N ILE A 444 8.17 -27.03 9.77
CA ILE A 444 9.39 -26.21 9.57
C ILE A 444 9.02 -24.76 9.29
N HIS A 445 8.01 -24.54 8.47
CA HIS A 445 7.49 -23.20 8.22
C HIS A 445 6.99 -22.53 9.51
N THR A 446 6.20 -23.23 10.32
CA THR A 446 5.71 -22.74 11.64
C THR A 446 6.86 -22.40 12.58
N VAL A 447 7.89 -23.25 12.66
CA VAL A 447 9.11 -22.99 13.45
C VAL A 447 9.80 -21.72 13.00
N ASN A 448 9.99 -21.55 11.70
CA ASN A 448 10.64 -20.36 11.14
C ASN A 448 9.84 -19.07 11.44
N GLN A 449 8.52 -19.12 11.35
CA GLN A 449 7.68 -17.97 11.68
C GLN A 449 7.70 -17.63 13.17
N LEU A 450 7.67 -18.66 14.05
CA LEU A 450 7.84 -18.43 15.50
C LEU A 450 9.20 -17.84 15.82
N LEU A 451 10.28 -18.35 15.23
CA LEU A 451 11.61 -17.78 15.43
C LEU A 451 11.69 -16.33 14.96
N LYS A 452 11.12 -16.00 13.80
CA LYS A 452 11.00 -14.61 13.34
C LYS A 452 10.26 -13.75 14.35
N ALA A 453 9.12 -14.21 14.84
CA ALA A 453 8.33 -13.49 15.83
C ALA A 453 9.12 -13.20 17.12
N TYR A 454 9.95 -14.15 17.60
CA TYR A 454 10.76 -13.99 18.81
C TYR A 454 11.99 -13.12 18.59
N ALA A 455 12.67 -13.25 17.45
CA ALA A 455 13.98 -12.69 17.23
C ALA A 455 14.00 -11.34 16.49
N LEU A 456 13.01 -11.08 15.64
CA LEU A 456 12.98 -9.92 14.75
C LEU A 456 11.85 -8.92 15.07
N PHE A 457 10.76 -9.36 15.71
CA PHE A 457 9.60 -8.52 15.98
C PHE A 457 9.47 -8.22 17.48
N GLU A 458 9.54 -6.95 17.83
CA GLU A 458 9.45 -6.46 19.21
C GLU A 458 8.10 -5.77 19.45
N LYS A 459 7.53 -6.01 20.62
CA LYS A 459 6.31 -5.32 21.04
C LYS A 459 6.57 -3.84 21.24
N ASP A 460 5.60 -3.01 20.88
CA ASP A 460 5.65 -1.55 20.94
C ASP A 460 6.65 -0.91 19.94
N VAL A 461 7.22 -1.71 19.04
CA VAL A 461 8.02 -1.29 17.89
C VAL A 461 7.29 -1.66 16.59
N GLU A 462 7.28 -2.95 16.23
CA GLU A 462 6.64 -3.44 15.00
C GLU A 462 5.15 -3.74 15.19
N TYR A 463 4.69 -3.97 16.42
CA TYR A 463 3.27 -4.24 16.73
C TYR A 463 2.91 -3.81 18.15
N VAL A 464 1.62 -3.61 18.38
CA VAL A 464 1.04 -3.40 19.71
C VAL A 464 -0.01 -4.47 20.02
N VAL A 465 -0.25 -4.72 21.30
CA VAL A 465 -1.35 -5.58 21.75
C VAL A 465 -2.43 -4.70 22.36
N MET A 466 -3.60 -4.64 21.72
CA MET A 466 -4.75 -3.88 22.15
C MET A 466 -6.02 -4.75 22.00
N ASP A 467 -6.92 -4.67 22.96
CA ASP A 467 -8.19 -5.43 22.93
C ASP A 467 -7.99 -6.94 22.75
N ASN A 468 -6.90 -7.48 23.34
CA ASN A 468 -6.49 -8.88 23.21
C ASN A 468 -6.22 -9.31 21.75
N LYS A 469 -5.79 -8.36 20.90
CA LYS A 469 -5.39 -8.60 19.51
C LYS A 469 -4.03 -7.98 19.23
N VAL A 470 -3.28 -8.61 18.34
CA VAL A 470 -2.07 -8.03 17.77
C VAL A 470 -2.48 -7.05 16.67
N LYS A 471 -1.99 -5.84 16.73
CA LYS A 471 -2.17 -4.81 15.69
C LYS A 471 -0.81 -4.34 15.19
N ILE A 472 -0.64 -4.29 13.88
CA ILE A 472 0.61 -3.87 13.24
C ILE A 472 0.78 -2.37 13.45
N VAL A 473 2.00 -1.96 13.80
CA VAL A 473 2.42 -0.55 13.79
C VAL A 473 3.28 -0.34 12.54
N ASP A 474 2.91 0.61 11.74
CA ASP A 474 3.74 0.99 10.60
C ASP A 474 5.03 1.67 11.08
N GLU A 475 6.17 1.10 10.74
CA GLU A 475 7.50 1.57 11.16
C GLU A 475 7.79 3.02 10.75
N GLN A 476 7.20 3.47 9.64
CA GLN A 476 7.46 4.80 9.10
C GLN A 476 6.50 5.85 9.61
N THR A 477 5.22 5.53 9.64
CA THR A 477 4.19 6.47 10.10
C THR A 477 3.95 6.37 11.59
N GLY A 478 4.35 5.27 12.24
CA GLY A 478 4.09 4.98 13.64
C GLY A 478 2.59 4.85 13.94
N ARG A 479 1.76 4.55 12.94
CA ARG A 479 0.31 4.36 13.07
C ARG A 479 -0.06 2.90 13.11
N ILE A 480 -1.20 2.60 13.73
CA ILE A 480 -1.79 1.26 13.68
C ILE A 480 -2.41 1.07 12.31
N LEU A 481 -2.06 -0.03 11.67
CA LEU A 481 -2.65 -0.47 10.40
C LEU A 481 -3.86 -1.36 10.72
N GLU A 482 -5.04 -0.73 10.84
CA GLU A 482 -6.27 -1.46 11.16
C GLU A 482 -6.60 -2.48 10.06
N GLY A 483 -7.01 -3.68 10.49
CA GLY A 483 -7.42 -4.77 9.58
C GLY A 483 -6.28 -5.44 8.81
N ARG A 484 -5.04 -4.96 8.90
CA ARG A 484 -3.88 -5.62 8.26
C ARG A 484 -3.28 -6.69 9.15
N ARG A 485 -2.78 -7.75 8.53
CA ARG A 485 -2.10 -8.86 9.18
C ARG A 485 -0.79 -9.17 8.46
N TYR A 486 0.22 -9.64 9.20
CA TYR A 486 1.42 -10.21 8.58
C TYR A 486 1.06 -11.49 7.83
N SER A 487 1.68 -11.68 6.68
CA SER A 487 1.48 -12.85 5.82
C SER A 487 2.17 -14.11 6.37
N ASP A 488 1.93 -15.22 5.69
CA ASP A 488 2.68 -16.48 5.83
C ASP A 488 2.73 -17.07 7.24
N GLY A 489 1.72 -16.85 8.07
CA GLY A 489 1.66 -17.37 9.43
C GLY A 489 2.43 -16.54 10.48
N LEU A 490 3.15 -15.47 10.08
CA LEU A 490 3.88 -14.63 11.02
C LEU A 490 2.96 -13.94 12.02
N HIS A 491 1.76 -13.51 11.60
CA HIS A 491 0.80 -12.88 12.50
C HIS A 491 0.36 -13.86 13.60
N GLN A 492 0.03 -15.10 13.22
CA GLN A 492 -0.31 -16.16 14.16
C GLN A 492 0.86 -16.51 15.09
N ALA A 493 2.08 -16.49 14.59
CA ALA A 493 3.29 -16.69 15.40
C ALA A 493 3.46 -15.58 16.47
N ILE A 494 3.15 -14.32 16.12
CA ILE A 494 3.16 -13.20 17.06
C ILE A 494 2.00 -13.31 18.05
N GLU A 495 0.79 -13.69 17.60
CA GLU A 495 -0.36 -13.97 18.47
C GLU A 495 -0.02 -15.07 19.49
N ALA A 496 0.61 -16.17 19.04
CA ALA A 496 1.10 -17.22 19.91
C ALA A 496 2.15 -16.70 20.91
N LYS A 497 3.13 -15.93 20.46
CA LYS A 497 4.16 -15.31 21.31
C LYS A 497 3.55 -14.49 22.43
N GLU A 498 2.57 -13.64 22.12
CA GLU A 498 1.92 -12.71 23.06
C GLU A 498 0.80 -13.35 23.91
N ASN A 499 0.50 -14.64 23.72
CA ASN A 499 -0.59 -15.36 24.39
C ASN A 499 -1.98 -14.74 24.17
N VAL A 500 -2.20 -14.18 23.01
CA VAL A 500 -3.53 -13.76 22.56
C VAL A 500 -4.17 -14.84 21.71
N LYS A 501 -5.48 -14.75 21.45
CA LYS A 501 -6.17 -15.76 20.64
C LYS A 501 -5.58 -15.79 19.24
N ILE A 502 -5.14 -16.98 18.80
CA ILE A 502 -4.66 -17.20 17.44
C ILE A 502 -5.87 -17.29 16.51
N GLU A 503 -5.90 -16.42 15.51
CA GLU A 503 -6.96 -16.45 14.50
C GLU A 503 -6.61 -17.47 13.38
N ALA A 504 -7.64 -18.00 12.70
CA ALA A 504 -7.49 -18.99 11.65
C ALA A 504 -6.56 -18.48 10.51
N ALA A 505 -5.92 -19.42 9.83
CA ALA A 505 -5.19 -19.12 8.60
C ALA A 505 -6.14 -18.51 7.55
N THR A 506 -5.66 -17.56 6.78
CA THR A 506 -6.45 -16.86 5.78
C THR A 506 -5.97 -17.18 4.37
N GLN A 507 -6.91 -17.37 3.45
CA GLN A 507 -6.64 -17.49 2.02
C GLN A 507 -6.85 -16.13 1.35
N THR A 508 -5.92 -15.72 0.50
CA THR A 508 -6.06 -14.52 -0.31
C THR A 508 -7.09 -14.72 -1.41
N TYR A 509 -8.11 -13.88 -1.47
CA TYR A 509 -9.14 -13.87 -2.53
C TYR A 509 -8.81 -12.88 -3.63
N ALA A 510 -8.33 -11.70 -3.27
CA ALA A 510 -7.96 -10.65 -4.22
C ALA A 510 -6.80 -9.82 -3.66
N THR A 511 -5.93 -9.37 -4.54
CA THR A 511 -4.79 -8.52 -4.19
C THR A 511 -4.52 -7.52 -5.30
N VAL A 512 -4.03 -6.34 -4.93
CA VAL A 512 -3.51 -5.33 -5.85
C VAL A 512 -2.45 -4.51 -5.13
N THR A 513 -1.35 -4.18 -5.81
CA THR A 513 -0.41 -3.20 -5.27
C THR A 513 -0.96 -1.78 -5.44
N LEU A 514 -0.64 -0.88 -4.51
CA LEU A 514 -1.02 0.53 -4.65
C LEU A 514 -0.43 1.12 -5.94
N GLN A 515 0.77 0.70 -6.32
CA GLN A 515 1.40 1.12 -7.56
C GLN A 515 0.52 0.80 -8.78
N ASN A 516 0.08 -0.45 -8.89
CA ASN A 516 -0.76 -0.88 -10.02
C ASN A 516 -2.15 -0.25 -9.96
N TYR A 517 -2.72 -0.05 -8.77
CA TYR A 517 -3.99 0.64 -8.61
C TYR A 517 -3.91 2.09 -9.13
N PHE A 518 -2.94 2.90 -8.69
CA PHE A 518 -2.84 4.30 -9.11
C PHE A 518 -2.42 4.48 -10.58
N ARG A 519 -1.77 3.49 -11.18
CA ARG A 519 -1.48 3.48 -12.63
C ARG A 519 -2.72 3.34 -13.51
N MET A 520 -3.86 2.92 -12.96
CA MET A 520 -5.13 2.79 -13.71
C MET A 520 -5.77 4.13 -14.03
N TYR A 521 -5.40 5.21 -13.32
CA TYR A 521 -5.95 6.52 -13.60
C TYR A 521 -5.46 7.07 -14.93
N ARG A 522 -6.36 7.64 -15.73
CA ARG A 522 -6.00 8.30 -16.99
C ARG A 522 -5.06 9.49 -16.76
N LYS A 523 -5.25 10.20 -15.64
CA LYS A 523 -4.37 11.26 -15.16
C LYS A 523 -4.18 11.17 -13.66
N LEU A 524 -2.93 11.15 -13.24
CA LEU A 524 -2.51 11.10 -11.84
C LEU A 524 -1.71 12.35 -11.53
N ALA A 525 -1.95 12.96 -10.37
CA ALA A 525 -1.16 14.06 -9.83
C ALA A 525 -0.97 13.86 -8.34
N GLY A 526 0.03 14.53 -7.78
CA GLY A 526 0.30 14.43 -6.36
C GLY A 526 0.87 15.70 -5.77
N MET A 527 0.70 15.86 -4.46
CA MET A 527 1.29 16.97 -3.73
C MET A 527 1.91 16.52 -2.42
N THR A 528 3.04 17.08 -2.07
CA THR A 528 3.72 16.85 -0.79
C THR A 528 4.72 17.98 -0.52
N GLY A 529 5.29 18.01 0.68
CA GLY A 529 6.40 18.90 1.02
C GLY A 529 7.79 18.31 0.76
N THR A 530 7.90 17.06 0.27
CA THR A 530 9.15 16.28 0.27
C THR A 530 9.21 15.19 -0.80
N ALA A 531 9.07 15.52 -2.06
CA ALA A 531 9.14 14.55 -3.18
C ALA A 531 10.49 14.52 -3.90
N GLU A 532 11.24 15.62 -3.87
CA GLU A 532 12.48 15.80 -4.64
C GLU A 532 13.48 14.67 -4.41
N THR A 533 13.60 14.18 -3.17
CA THR A 533 14.53 13.10 -2.83
C THR A 533 14.22 11.79 -3.53
N GLU A 534 12.96 11.55 -3.86
CA GLU A 534 12.42 10.34 -4.47
C GLU A 534 11.96 10.56 -5.93
N ALA A 535 12.34 11.69 -6.56
CA ALA A 535 11.91 12.05 -7.92
C ALA A 535 12.20 10.95 -8.95
N GLY A 536 13.34 10.25 -8.81
CA GLY A 536 13.69 9.12 -9.67
C GLY A 536 12.68 7.96 -9.56
N GLU A 537 12.26 7.61 -8.34
CA GLU A 537 11.28 6.55 -8.10
C GLU A 537 9.89 6.94 -8.63
N PHE A 538 9.45 8.17 -8.42
CA PHE A 538 8.18 8.68 -8.97
C PHE A 538 8.16 8.60 -10.50
N TRP A 539 9.26 8.94 -11.14
CA TRP A 539 9.37 8.83 -12.60
C TRP A 539 9.42 7.37 -13.07
N ASP A 540 10.25 6.53 -12.45
CA ASP A 540 10.45 5.15 -12.87
C ASP A 540 9.16 4.33 -12.78
N ILE A 541 8.43 4.48 -11.66
CA ILE A 541 7.22 3.69 -11.37
C ILE A 541 5.96 4.31 -11.97
N TYR A 542 5.71 5.60 -11.73
CA TYR A 542 4.42 6.26 -12.02
C TYR A 542 4.47 7.20 -13.22
N LYS A 543 5.66 7.47 -13.78
CA LYS A 543 5.89 8.47 -14.81
C LYS A 543 5.49 9.89 -14.39
N LEU A 544 5.64 10.19 -13.10
CA LEU A 544 5.33 11.49 -12.53
C LEU A 544 6.59 12.35 -12.35
N ASP A 545 6.63 13.49 -13.00
CA ASP A 545 7.65 14.53 -12.75
C ASP A 545 7.41 15.21 -11.41
N VAL A 546 8.48 15.57 -10.72
CA VAL A 546 8.43 16.38 -9.49
C VAL A 546 8.83 17.81 -9.82
N VAL A 547 7.94 18.76 -9.52
CA VAL A 547 8.19 20.19 -9.69
C VAL A 547 8.19 20.85 -8.31
N VAL A 548 9.33 21.42 -7.93
CA VAL A 548 9.48 22.14 -6.66
C VAL A 548 8.96 23.58 -6.84
N ILE A 549 7.93 23.92 -6.06
CA ILE A 549 7.30 25.24 -6.07
C ILE A 549 8.02 26.15 -5.04
N PRO A 550 8.39 27.38 -5.40
CA PRO A 550 8.99 28.29 -4.44
C PRO A 550 8.01 28.64 -3.31
N THR A 551 8.53 28.85 -2.11
CA THR A 551 7.71 29.25 -0.95
C THR A 551 7.20 30.70 -1.12
N ASN A 552 5.98 30.97 -0.64
CA ASN A 552 5.39 32.31 -0.67
C ASN A 552 6.24 33.37 0.10
N ARG A 553 6.83 32.93 1.22
CA ARG A 553 7.79 33.73 2.00
C ARG A 553 9.07 32.96 2.24
N PRO A 554 10.23 33.61 2.31
CA PRO A 554 11.49 32.95 2.60
C PRO A 554 11.44 32.16 3.91
N VAL A 555 12.04 30.97 3.94
CA VAL A 555 12.18 30.16 5.16
C VAL A 555 13.29 30.77 6.04
N VAL A 556 12.92 31.22 7.24
CA VAL A 556 13.86 31.81 8.22
C VAL A 556 14.19 30.87 9.38
N ARG A 557 13.75 29.58 9.30
CA ARG A 557 14.07 28.56 10.29
C ARG A 557 15.58 28.28 10.33
N ALA A 558 16.12 28.18 11.54
CA ALA A 558 17.50 27.74 11.76
C ALA A 558 17.59 26.23 11.84
N ASP A 559 18.17 25.59 10.82
CA ASP A 559 18.44 24.15 10.82
C ASP A 559 19.87 23.91 11.33
N ASN A 560 19.99 23.46 12.59
CA ASN A 560 21.27 23.22 13.25
C ASN A 560 21.87 21.87 12.82
N GLU A 561 23.20 21.77 12.93
CA GLU A 561 23.92 20.52 12.66
C GLU A 561 23.60 19.43 13.72
N ASP A 562 23.73 18.16 13.33
CA ASP A 562 23.46 17.03 14.21
C ASP A 562 24.45 17.00 15.39
N LEU A 563 23.93 16.65 16.56
CA LEU A 563 24.71 16.37 17.76
C LEU A 563 24.84 14.86 17.92
N VAL A 564 26.07 14.35 17.81
CA VAL A 564 26.34 12.91 17.85
C VAL A 564 26.98 12.52 19.19
N TYR A 565 26.33 11.57 19.85
CA TYR A 565 26.67 11.01 21.15
C TYR A 565 27.14 9.56 21.02
N LYS A 566 27.94 9.11 21.95
CA LYS A 566 28.44 7.73 21.99
C LYS A 566 27.29 6.76 22.33
N THR A 567 26.49 7.06 23.33
CA THR A 567 25.44 6.19 23.86
C THR A 567 24.05 6.82 23.78
N LYS A 568 23.01 5.98 23.69
CA LYS A 568 21.60 6.41 23.77
C LYS A 568 21.28 7.15 25.08
N ARG A 569 21.94 6.73 26.20
CA ARG A 569 21.75 7.37 27.50
C ARG A 569 22.21 8.83 27.50
N GLU A 570 23.40 9.11 26.97
CA GLU A 570 23.93 10.48 26.86
C GLU A 570 23.04 11.33 25.96
N LYS A 571 22.63 10.78 24.83
CA LYS A 571 21.73 11.42 23.88
C LYS A 571 20.42 11.85 24.55
N PHE A 572 19.72 10.95 25.26
CA PHE A 572 18.46 11.28 25.90
C PHE A 572 18.61 12.30 27.04
N ASN A 573 19.69 12.25 27.79
CA ASN A 573 19.99 13.29 28.81
C ASN A 573 20.17 14.67 28.16
N ALA A 574 20.85 14.72 27.01
CA ALA A 574 21.04 15.96 26.26
C ALA A 574 19.73 16.47 25.66
N VAL A 575 18.88 15.57 25.12
CA VAL A 575 17.53 15.92 24.63
C VAL A 575 16.70 16.56 25.74
N ILE A 576 16.71 16.00 26.95
CA ILE A 576 15.94 16.55 28.09
C ILE A 576 16.48 17.94 28.49
N THR A 577 17.81 18.10 28.49
CA THR A 577 18.43 19.39 28.77
C THR A 577 18.02 20.44 27.74
N GLU A 578 18.01 20.08 26.46
CA GLU A 578 17.60 21.00 25.40
C GLU A 578 16.10 21.33 25.50
N ILE A 579 15.24 20.36 25.79
CA ILE A 579 13.80 20.62 26.03
C ILE A 579 13.63 21.67 27.14
N LYS A 580 14.31 21.52 28.29
CA LYS A 580 14.29 22.49 29.39
C LYS A 580 14.70 23.89 28.93
N THR A 581 15.82 23.97 28.21
CA THR A 581 16.35 25.22 27.70
C THR A 581 15.37 25.95 26.78
N GLN A 582 14.69 25.23 25.88
CA GLN A 582 13.73 25.82 24.96
C GLN A 582 12.43 26.23 25.68
N VAL A 583 11.93 25.41 26.63
CA VAL A 583 10.78 25.74 27.46
C VAL A 583 11.02 26.98 28.32
N GLU A 584 12.22 27.11 28.91
CA GLU A 584 12.60 28.30 29.69
C GLU A 584 12.60 29.57 28.85
N LYS A 585 12.98 29.47 27.56
CA LYS A 585 12.89 30.57 26.57
C LYS A 585 11.45 30.94 26.17
N GLY A 586 10.44 30.18 26.66
CA GLY A 586 9.04 30.40 26.33
C GLY A 586 8.60 29.76 25.02
N ARG A 587 9.44 28.94 24.39
CA ARG A 587 9.15 28.29 23.11
C ARG A 587 8.38 26.99 23.30
N PRO A 588 7.44 26.66 22.39
CA PRO A 588 6.92 25.31 22.27
C PRO A 588 7.99 24.38 21.70
N VAL A 589 7.97 23.12 22.11
CA VAL A 589 8.93 22.08 21.67
C VAL A 589 8.19 20.88 21.11
N LEU A 590 8.52 20.52 19.88
CA LEU A 590 8.06 19.27 19.26
C LEU A 590 9.22 18.29 19.18
N VAL A 591 9.08 17.15 19.87
CA VAL A 591 10.10 16.11 19.91
C VAL A 591 9.68 14.95 19.01
N GLY A 592 10.42 14.73 17.93
CA GLY A 592 10.23 13.61 17.01
C GLY A 592 10.94 12.34 17.51
N THR A 593 10.20 11.23 17.56
CA THR A 593 10.73 9.91 17.94
C THR A 593 10.43 8.89 16.83
N THR A 594 11.26 7.85 16.72
CA THR A 594 11.15 6.83 15.66
C THR A 594 10.21 5.68 16.04
N SER A 595 9.96 5.45 17.33
CA SER A 595 9.09 4.36 17.80
C SER A 595 8.24 4.74 19.00
N VAL A 596 7.19 3.94 19.25
CA VAL A 596 6.35 4.06 20.44
C VAL A 596 7.16 3.84 21.71
N GLU A 597 8.09 2.85 21.71
CA GLU A 597 8.97 2.58 22.86
C GLU A 597 9.79 3.81 23.26
N ILE A 598 10.41 4.47 22.28
CA ILE A 598 11.21 5.68 22.51
C ILE A 598 10.34 6.82 23.03
N SER A 599 9.13 7.00 22.49
CA SER A 599 8.19 8.02 22.94
C SER A 599 7.79 7.81 24.39
N GLU A 600 7.51 6.57 24.80
CA GLU A 600 7.15 6.21 26.18
C GLU A 600 8.35 6.32 27.14
N LEU A 601 9.55 5.92 26.70
CA LEU A 601 10.78 6.08 27.45
C LEU A 601 11.02 7.56 27.76
N LEU A 602 10.96 8.41 26.74
CA LEU A 602 11.18 9.85 26.89
C LEU A 602 10.08 10.48 27.77
N SER A 603 8.81 10.07 27.61
CA SER A 603 7.71 10.51 28.46
C SER A 603 7.96 10.18 29.93
N ARG A 604 8.40 8.96 30.26
CA ARG A 604 8.77 8.58 31.63
C ARG A 604 9.92 9.42 32.18
N MET A 605 10.93 9.74 31.35
CA MET A 605 12.05 10.59 31.76
C MET A 605 11.61 12.03 32.03
N LEU A 606 10.75 12.60 31.15
CA LEU A 606 10.19 13.96 31.36
C LEU A 606 9.29 14.03 32.58
N THR A 607 8.49 13.01 32.85
CA THR A 607 7.66 12.91 34.06
C THR A 607 8.52 12.89 35.31
N ARG A 608 9.60 12.10 35.32
CA ARG A 608 10.57 12.09 36.44
C ARG A 608 11.18 13.48 36.69
N ASP A 609 11.46 14.21 35.61
CA ASP A 609 12.04 15.56 35.67
C ASP A 609 10.96 16.66 35.86
N ARG A 610 9.70 16.29 36.06
CA ARG A 610 8.53 17.17 36.30
C ARG A 610 8.26 18.16 35.15
N ILE A 611 8.50 17.74 33.92
CA ILE A 611 8.18 18.53 32.73
C ILE A 611 6.82 18.07 32.20
N ALA A 612 5.85 18.99 32.16
CA ALA A 612 4.53 18.74 31.57
C ALA A 612 4.68 18.54 30.06
N HIS A 613 4.07 17.48 29.52
CA HIS A 613 4.18 17.15 28.12
C HIS A 613 2.96 16.36 27.64
N ASN A 614 2.71 16.44 26.33
CA ASN A 614 1.73 15.61 25.63
C ASN A 614 2.47 14.52 24.83
N VAL A 615 1.86 13.35 24.67
CA VAL A 615 2.39 12.25 23.86
C VAL A 615 1.43 11.92 22.74
N LEU A 616 1.94 11.87 21.51
CA LEU A 616 1.22 11.54 20.30
C LEU A 616 1.90 10.35 19.64
N ASN A 617 1.34 9.15 19.83
CA ASN A 617 1.84 7.91 19.27
C ASN A 617 0.67 6.99 18.84
N ALA A 618 0.97 5.83 18.26
CA ALA A 618 -0.03 4.88 17.76
C ALA A 618 -1.12 4.49 18.78
N LYS A 619 -0.80 4.48 20.08
CA LYS A 619 -1.76 4.14 21.16
C LYS A 619 -2.74 5.27 21.51
N LEU A 620 -2.41 6.52 21.15
CA LEU A 620 -3.14 7.73 21.59
C LEU A 620 -3.73 8.55 20.44
N HIS A 621 -3.93 7.94 19.27
CA HIS A 621 -4.37 8.60 18.04
C HIS A 621 -5.75 9.29 18.12
N GLN A 622 -6.65 8.83 19.01
CA GLN A 622 -8.02 9.40 19.13
C GLN A 622 -8.03 10.88 19.59
N ARG A 623 -6.95 11.35 20.22
CA ARG A 623 -6.81 12.75 20.69
C ARG A 623 -5.84 13.57 19.84
N GLU A 624 -5.47 13.06 18.66
CA GLU A 624 -4.44 13.66 17.81
C GLU A 624 -4.72 15.13 17.49
N ALA A 625 -5.92 15.45 17.03
CA ALA A 625 -6.29 16.80 16.64
C ALA A 625 -6.18 17.81 17.79
N GLN A 626 -6.60 17.43 19.00
CA GLN A 626 -6.52 18.28 20.18
C GLN A 626 -5.06 18.53 20.59
N ILE A 627 -4.23 17.48 20.63
CA ILE A 627 -2.83 17.58 21.02
C ILE A 627 -2.06 18.46 20.02
N VAL A 628 -2.35 18.33 18.72
CA VAL A 628 -1.71 19.16 17.68
C VAL A 628 -2.12 20.63 17.80
N ALA A 629 -3.39 20.90 18.11
CA ALA A 629 -3.88 22.26 18.34
C ALA A 629 -3.15 22.96 19.51
N GLU A 630 -2.81 22.21 20.56
CA GLU A 630 -2.08 22.71 21.74
C GLU A 630 -0.56 22.83 21.51
N ALA A 631 0.00 22.07 20.54
CA ALA A 631 1.45 21.96 20.34
C ALA A 631 2.17 23.28 19.97
N GLY A 632 1.43 24.28 19.53
CA GLY A 632 1.96 25.62 19.21
C GLY A 632 1.88 26.63 20.35
N LEU A 633 1.33 26.28 21.51
CA LEU A 633 1.22 27.16 22.66
C LEU A 633 2.56 27.31 23.39
N ALA A 634 2.81 28.48 23.97
CA ALA A 634 4.06 28.76 24.67
C ALA A 634 4.36 27.72 25.77
N ARG A 635 5.61 27.25 25.82
CA ARG A 635 6.14 26.27 26.80
C ARG A 635 5.53 24.88 26.74
N THR A 636 4.73 24.56 25.71
CA THR A 636 4.17 23.22 25.53
C THR A 636 5.23 22.28 24.97
N VAL A 637 5.33 21.08 25.54
CA VAL A 637 6.18 20.01 25.03
C VAL A 637 5.31 18.91 24.46
N THR A 638 5.51 18.57 23.20
CA THR A 638 4.80 17.48 22.53
C THR A 638 5.77 16.45 22.01
N ILE A 639 5.66 15.20 22.43
CA ILE A 639 6.40 14.07 21.91
C ILE A 639 5.54 13.43 20.81
N ALA A 640 6.05 13.31 19.60
CA ALA A 640 5.33 12.71 18.49
C ALA A 640 6.17 11.61 17.82
N THR A 641 5.57 10.45 17.57
CA THR A 641 6.18 9.43 16.71
C THR A 641 6.04 9.87 15.26
N ASN A 642 7.07 9.62 14.47
CA ASN A 642 7.21 9.88 13.03
C ASN A 642 6.15 10.83 12.41
N MET A 643 5.13 10.27 11.82
CA MET A 643 4.12 11.00 11.03
C MET A 643 2.87 11.39 11.82
N ALA A 644 2.85 11.19 13.14
CA ALA A 644 1.72 11.61 13.96
C ALA A 644 1.46 13.13 13.80
N GLY A 645 0.22 13.51 13.56
CA GLY A 645 -0.16 14.91 13.25
C GLY A 645 0.17 15.38 11.83
N ARG A 646 0.52 14.48 10.90
CA ARG A 646 0.73 14.82 9.47
C ARG A 646 -0.56 15.37 8.84
N GLY A 647 -0.43 16.35 7.94
CA GLY A 647 -1.58 17.01 7.31
C GLY A 647 -2.32 18.01 8.21
N THR A 648 -1.84 18.21 9.47
CA THR A 648 -2.41 19.20 10.40
C THR A 648 -1.39 20.29 10.68
N ASP A 649 -1.83 21.55 10.65
CA ASP A 649 -0.99 22.71 10.90
C ASP A 649 -0.87 22.99 12.40
N ILE A 650 0.36 23.32 12.86
CA ILE A 650 0.63 23.77 14.22
C ILE A 650 0.61 25.29 14.21
N LYS A 651 -0.47 25.87 14.70
CA LYS A 651 -0.61 27.32 14.80
C LYS A 651 0.13 27.84 16.04
N LEU A 652 1.02 28.83 15.85
CA LEU A 652 1.78 29.43 16.94
C LEU A 652 0.89 30.33 17.80
N GLY A 653 0.94 30.12 19.11
CA GLY A 653 0.25 30.97 20.09
C GLY A 653 0.85 32.38 20.20
N PRO A 654 0.16 33.27 20.93
CA PRO A 654 0.65 34.62 21.16
C PRO A 654 2.03 34.65 21.85
N GLY A 655 2.93 35.53 21.39
CA GLY A 655 4.28 35.71 21.97
C GLY A 655 5.29 34.61 21.60
N VAL A 656 4.88 33.57 20.89
CA VAL A 656 5.77 32.45 20.50
C VAL A 656 6.69 32.83 19.36
N LYS A 657 6.26 33.68 18.43
CA LYS A 657 7.08 34.16 17.33
C LYS A 657 8.26 34.99 17.84
N GLU A 658 8.00 35.87 18.81
CA GLU A 658 9.01 36.70 19.47
C GLU A 658 9.99 35.86 20.32
N ALA A 659 9.53 34.77 20.89
CA ALA A 659 10.38 33.81 21.61
C ALA A 659 11.28 32.95 20.69
N GLY A 660 11.11 33.02 19.33
CA GLY A 660 11.90 32.28 18.37
C GLY A 660 11.16 31.13 17.71
N GLY A 661 9.83 31.07 17.83
CA GLY A 661 8.96 30.08 17.20
C GLY A 661 9.07 28.65 17.73
N LEU A 662 8.56 27.69 17.00
CA LEU A 662 8.55 26.26 17.35
C LEU A 662 9.98 25.68 17.29
N ALA A 663 10.39 24.98 18.32
CA ALA A 663 11.65 24.22 18.38
C ALA A 663 11.39 22.75 18.04
N ILE A 664 12.04 22.25 17.01
CA ILE A 664 12.01 20.83 16.62
C ILE A 664 13.23 20.12 17.17
N ILE A 665 13.02 19.02 17.89
CA ILE A 665 14.07 18.14 18.41
C ILE A 665 13.85 16.75 17.82
N GLY A 666 14.73 16.30 16.95
CA GLY A 666 14.76 14.90 16.47
C GLY A 666 15.61 14.05 17.40
N THR A 667 15.05 12.96 17.95
CA THR A 667 15.79 12.06 18.87
C THR A 667 16.66 11.05 18.12
N GLU A 668 16.42 10.87 16.82
CA GLU A 668 17.19 10.03 15.90
C GLU A 668 17.04 10.55 14.48
N ARG A 669 17.92 10.14 13.58
CA ARG A 669 17.71 10.27 12.14
C ARG A 669 16.88 9.09 11.66
N HIS A 670 15.90 9.38 10.83
CA HIS A 670 15.05 8.36 10.21
C HIS A 670 15.81 7.64 9.08
N GLU A 671 15.29 6.53 8.63
CA GLU A 671 15.84 5.78 7.49
C GLU A 671 15.79 6.58 6.17
N SER A 672 14.83 7.48 6.02
CA SER A 672 14.68 8.35 4.85
C SER A 672 14.90 9.82 5.21
N ARG A 673 15.69 10.52 4.38
CA ARG A 673 15.91 11.97 4.46
C ARG A 673 14.62 12.78 4.35
N ARG A 674 13.65 12.25 3.65
CA ARG A 674 12.34 12.81 3.45
C ARG A 674 11.59 12.99 4.78
N VAL A 675 11.59 11.96 5.63
CA VAL A 675 10.93 11.98 6.95
C VAL A 675 11.57 13.04 7.86
N ASP A 676 12.90 13.17 7.81
CA ASP A 676 13.61 14.23 8.54
C ASP A 676 13.22 15.62 8.04
N ARG A 677 13.09 15.81 6.72
CA ARG A 677 12.62 17.07 6.11
C ARG A 677 11.19 17.40 6.53
N GLN A 678 10.30 16.42 6.60
CA GLN A 678 8.92 16.59 7.07
C GLN A 678 8.86 17.01 8.53
N LEU A 679 9.67 16.40 9.40
CA LEU A 679 9.77 16.80 10.80
C LEU A 679 10.23 18.26 10.92
N ARG A 680 11.31 18.63 10.23
CA ARG A 680 11.81 20.03 10.17
C ARG A 680 10.76 20.99 9.66
N GLY A 681 10.01 20.61 8.63
CA GLY A 681 8.97 21.40 7.98
C GLY A 681 7.77 21.74 8.87
N ARG A 682 7.68 21.19 10.07
CA ARG A 682 6.66 21.59 11.04
C ARG A 682 6.92 22.95 11.68
N ALA A 683 8.16 23.45 11.64
CA ALA A 683 8.54 24.79 12.06
C ALA A 683 8.95 25.67 10.90
N GLY A 684 8.92 26.99 11.08
CA GLY A 684 9.36 27.96 10.08
C GLY A 684 8.43 28.11 8.88
N ARG A 685 7.12 28.03 9.09
CA ARG A 685 6.07 28.16 8.05
C ARG A 685 5.75 29.61 7.77
N GLN A 686 5.50 29.96 6.52
CA GLN A 686 5.11 31.32 6.06
C GLN A 686 5.99 32.43 6.62
N GLY A 687 7.32 32.20 6.69
CA GLY A 687 8.27 33.13 7.22
C GLY A 687 8.32 33.27 8.75
N ASP A 688 7.65 32.38 9.49
CA ASP A 688 7.74 32.34 10.94
C ASP A 688 9.14 31.85 11.40
N PRO A 689 9.67 32.35 12.51
CA PRO A 689 10.89 31.82 13.10
C PRO A 689 10.69 30.38 13.59
N GLY A 690 11.78 29.65 13.72
CA GLY A 690 11.82 28.30 14.23
C GLY A 690 13.21 27.73 14.24
N SER A 691 13.39 26.55 14.83
CA SER A 691 14.67 25.85 14.80
C SER A 691 14.48 24.34 14.74
N SER A 692 15.47 23.65 14.16
CA SER A 692 15.52 22.19 14.19
C SER A 692 16.89 21.70 14.59
N GLN A 693 16.96 20.63 15.40
CA GLN A 693 18.18 19.96 15.79
C GLN A 693 17.96 18.47 15.97
N PHE A 694 18.86 17.65 15.43
CA PHE A 694 18.85 16.21 15.63
C PHE A 694 19.92 15.76 16.61
N PHE A 695 19.53 14.84 17.49
CA PHE A 695 20.37 14.19 18.48
C PHE A 695 20.52 12.72 18.08
N VAL A 696 21.73 12.31 17.75
CA VAL A 696 22.03 11.00 17.18
C VAL A 696 22.98 10.25 18.11
N SER A 697 22.82 8.94 18.22
CA SER A 697 23.74 8.06 18.94
C SER A 697 24.35 7.02 17.99
N LEU A 698 25.56 6.56 18.30
CA LEU A 698 26.17 5.42 17.59
C LEU A 698 25.42 4.11 17.80
N GLU A 699 24.61 4.04 18.86
CA GLU A 699 23.74 2.91 19.18
C GLU A 699 22.40 2.93 18.44
N ASP A 700 22.08 4.01 17.67
CA ASP A 700 20.86 4.11 16.89
C ASP A 700 20.90 3.16 15.69
N ASP A 701 19.74 2.63 15.30
CA ASP A 701 19.66 1.55 14.30
C ASP A 701 20.24 1.93 12.94
N LEU A 702 19.97 3.14 12.45
CA LEU A 702 20.59 3.66 11.22
C LEU A 702 22.12 3.64 11.30
N MET A 703 22.69 4.05 12.44
CA MET A 703 24.14 4.09 12.65
C MET A 703 24.73 2.69 12.82
N ARG A 704 23.97 1.79 13.43
CA ARG A 704 24.35 0.39 13.67
C ARG A 704 24.37 -0.41 12.36
N MET A 705 23.30 -0.34 11.55
CA MET A 705 23.14 -1.15 10.35
C MET A 705 23.89 -0.60 9.14
N PHE A 706 23.91 0.73 8.97
CA PHE A 706 24.42 1.38 7.77
C PHE A 706 25.59 2.35 8.02
N GLY A 707 26.03 2.49 9.27
CA GLY A 707 27.21 3.28 9.62
C GLY A 707 28.46 2.69 8.96
N SER A 708 29.05 3.43 8.02
CA SER A 708 30.22 2.97 7.26
C SER A 708 31.47 2.86 8.13
N GLU A 709 32.45 2.04 7.71
CA GLU A 709 33.80 1.99 8.28
C GLU A 709 34.40 3.39 8.41
N SER A 710 34.06 4.32 7.51
CA SER A 710 34.48 5.71 7.54
C SER A 710 34.02 6.45 8.80
N ILE A 711 32.79 6.19 9.27
CA ILE A 711 32.26 6.81 10.51
C ILE A 711 32.98 6.22 11.71
N ALA A 712 33.11 4.90 11.78
CA ALA A 712 33.85 4.21 12.84
C ALA A 712 35.31 4.69 12.87
N GLY A 713 36.00 4.79 11.72
CA GLY A 713 37.38 5.27 11.63
C GLY A 713 37.56 6.76 11.98
N ILE A 714 36.58 7.61 11.69
CA ILE A 714 36.58 9.02 12.11
C ILE A 714 36.41 9.12 13.63
N MET A 715 35.50 8.33 14.20
CA MET A 715 35.23 8.28 15.63
C MET A 715 36.43 7.77 16.44
N ASP A 716 37.10 6.73 15.95
CA ASP A 716 38.31 6.20 16.57
C ASP A 716 39.47 7.20 16.53
N ARG A 717 39.63 7.96 15.44
CA ARG A 717 40.64 9.03 15.33
C ARG A 717 40.36 10.23 16.22
N LEU A 718 39.07 10.54 16.46
CA LEU A 718 38.69 11.66 17.34
C LEU A 718 38.76 11.32 18.82
N GLY A 719 38.96 10.04 19.21
CA GLY A 719 39.23 9.62 20.58
C GLY A 719 38.12 9.97 21.57
N LEU A 720 36.83 9.84 21.18
CA LEU A 720 35.69 10.24 22.00
C LEU A 720 35.66 9.60 23.37
N LYS A 721 35.64 10.46 24.38
CA LYS A 721 35.36 10.07 25.76
C LYS A 721 33.86 10.15 26.05
N GLU A 722 33.41 9.40 27.06
CA GLU A 722 32.04 9.49 27.53
C GLU A 722 31.75 10.93 28.00
N GLY A 723 30.66 11.52 27.50
CA GLY A 723 30.28 12.92 27.74
C GLY A 723 30.73 13.94 26.69
N GLU A 724 31.49 13.56 25.69
CA GLU A 724 31.89 14.45 24.58
C GLU A 724 30.84 14.39 23.43
N VAL A 725 30.51 15.57 22.91
CA VAL A 725 29.57 15.73 21.79
C VAL A 725 30.35 16.06 20.54
N ILE A 726 30.05 15.38 19.42
CA ILE A 726 30.58 15.76 18.13
C ILE A 726 29.54 16.54 17.35
N GLN A 727 29.92 17.75 16.97
CA GLN A 727 29.18 18.58 16.04
C GLN A 727 30.10 18.89 14.85
N HIS A 728 29.92 18.12 13.75
CA HIS A 728 30.80 18.29 12.59
C HIS A 728 30.07 17.97 11.29
N ARG A 729 30.12 18.89 10.33
CA ARG A 729 29.44 18.78 9.02
C ARG A 729 29.78 17.50 8.26
N MET A 730 30.99 16.95 8.41
CA MET A 730 31.38 15.70 7.76
C MET A 730 30.56 14.50 8.27
N ILE A 731 30.22 14.49 9.56
CA ILE A 731 29.44 13.39 10.15
C ILE A 731 28.00 13.48 9.69
N THR A 732 27.38 14.65 9.71
CA THR A 732 26.05 14.89 9.15
C THR A 732 25.97 14.40 7.70
N LYS A 733 26.95 14.75 6.86
CA LYS A 733 27.04 14.25 5.48
C LYS A 733 27.22 12.72 5.37
N SER A 734 27.91 12.10 6.33
CA SER A 734 28.06 10.65 6.34
C SER A 734 26.78 9.94 6.74
N ILE A 735 25.99 10.52 7.65
CA ILE A 735 24.66 10.05 8.00
C ILE A 735 23.71 10.16 6.79
N GLU A 736 23.74 11.31 6.08
CA GLU A 736 22.93 11.49 4.86
C GLU A 736 23.29 10.47 3.76
N ARG A 737 24.56 10.10 3.62
CA ARG A 737 24.98 9.03 2.70
C ARG A 737 24.46 7.65 3.13
N ALA A 738 24.45 7.38 4.45
CA ALA A 738 23.87 6.16 4.98
C ALA A 738 22.36 6.10 4.68
N GLN A 739 21.62 7.18 4.94
CA GLN A 739 20.20 7.28 4.59
C GLN A 739 19.97 7.05 3.09
N LYS A 740 20.77 7.69 2.22
CA LYS A 740 20.64 7.48 0.77
C LYS A 740 20.83 6.02 0.38
N LYS A 741 21.77 5.31 0.99
CA LYS A 741 21.97 3.89 0.74
C LYS A 741 20.78 3.03 1.19
N VAL A 742 20.14 3.40 2.31
CA VAL A 742 18.89 2.75 2.77
C VAL A 742 17.76 3.02 1.81
N GLU A 743 17.58 4.27 1.36
CA GLU A 743 16.57 4.65 0.36
C GLU A 743 16.74 3.85 -0.93
N GLU A 744 17.96 3.75 -1.46
CA GLU A 744 18.29 2.96 -2.65
C GLU A 744 17.99 1.45 -2.46
N ASN A 745 18.30 0.90 -1.29
CA ASN A 745 17.98 -0.50 -0.98
C ASN A 745 16.47 -0.73 -0.89
N ASN A 746 15.75 0.14 -0.19
CA ASN A 746 14.30 0.07 -0.06
C ASN A 746 13.59 0.24 -1.42
N PHE A 747 14.09 1.14 -2.28
CA PHE A 747 13.62 1.25 -3.66
C PHE A 747 13.84 -0.05 -4.45
N GLY A 748 15.02 -0.67 -4.32
CA GLY A 748 15.32 -1.95 -4.95
C GLY A 748 14.36 -3.07 -4.52
N ILE A 749 13.97 -3.12 -3.24
CA ILE A 749 12.98 -4.07 -2.73
C ILE A 749 11.60 -3.80 -3.34
N ARG A 750 11.11 -2.54 -3.29
CA ARG A 750 9.82 -2.15 -3.88
C ARG A 750 9.75 -2.44 -5.38
N LYS A 751 10.84 -2.16 -6.09
CA LYS A 751 10.94 -2.42 -7.55
C LYS A 751 10.82 -3.90 -7.87
N ARG A 752 11.50 -4.79 -7.11
CA ARG A 752 11.39 -6.25 -7.31
C ARG A 752 9.98 -6.76 -7.02
N LEU A 753 9.34 -6.28 -5.94
CA LEU A 753 7.95 -6.62 -5.63
C LEU A 753 7.01 -6.21 -6.76
N LEU A 754 7.22 -5.01 -7.31
CA LEU A 754 6.43 -4.53 -8.43
C LEU A 754 6.68 -5.33 -9.72
N GLU A 755 7.92 -5.61 -10.07
CA GLU A 755 8.28 -6.43 -11.23
C GLU A 755 7.62 -7.82 -11.16
N TYR A 756 7.55 -8.42 -9.97
CA TYR A 756 6.81 -9.66 -9.76
C TYR A 756 5.30 -9.48 -9.90
N ASP A 757 4.73 -8.43 -9.29
CA ASP A 757 3.29 -8.16 -9.36
C ASP A 757 2.85 -7.69 -10.76
N ASP A 758 3.72 -7.07 -11.56
CA ASP A 758 3.40 -6.67 -12.94
C ASP A 758 3.04 -7.87 -13.83
N VAL A 759 3.70 -9.01 -13.63
CA VAL A 759 3.33 -10.26 -14.32
C VAL A 759 1.93 -10.72 -13.92
N MET A 760 1.65 -10.71 -12.61
CA MET A 760 0.33 -11.03 -12.09
C MET A 760 -0.72 -9.99 -12.50
N ASN A 761 -0.32 -8.72 -12.59
CA ASN A 761 -1.21 -7.63 -12.98
C ASN A 761 -1.65 -7.72 -14.44
N ALA A 762 -0.77 -8.13 -15.35
CA ALA A 762 -1.14 -8.38 -16.73
C ALA A 762 -2.23 -9.47 -16.85
N GLN A 763 -2.13 -10.54 -16.07
CA GLN A 763 -3.17 -11.57 -16.00
C GLN A 763 -4.45 -11.04 -15.35
N ARG A 764 -4.32 -10.27 -14.27
CA ARG A 764 -5.43 -9.65 -13.52
C ARG A 764 -6.24 -8.71 -14.42
N GLU A 765 -5.58 -7.85 -15.19
CA GLU A 765 -6.24 -6.91 -16.12
C GLU A 765 -7.08 -7.64 -17.17
N VAL A 766 -6.55 -8.71 -17.76
CA VAL A 766 -7.29 -9.52 -18.74
C VAL A 766 -8.54 -10.13 -18.10
N ILE A 767 -8.38 -10.77 -16.93
CA ILE A 767 -9.51 -11.43 -16.25
C ILE A 767 -10.53 -10.42 -15.76
N TYR A 768 -10.10 -9.31 -15.16
CA TYR A 768 -11.01 -8.30 -14.61
C TYR A 768 -11.75 -7.55 -15.71
N ASN A 769 -11.10 -7.25 -16.84
CA ASN A 769 -11.76 -6.65 -18.00
C ASN A 769 -12.81 -7.60 -18.61
N LYS A 770 -12.48 -8.87 -18.81
CA LYS A 770 -13.46 -9.88 -19.26
C LYS A 770 -14.62 -10.03 -18.29
N ARG A 771 -14.33 -10.05 -16.99
CA ARG A 771 -15.35 -10.14 -15.94
C ARG A 771 -16.29 -8.93 -15.97
N ARG A 772 -15.75 -7.72 -16.07
CA ARG A 772 -16.53 -6.48 -16.16
C ARG A 772 -17.40 -6.47 -17.40
N GLN A 773 -16.86 -6.83 -18.56
CA GLN A 773 -17.60 -6.95 -19.81
C GLN A 773 -18.76 -7.96 -19.67
N ALA A 774 -18.51 -9.12 -19.04
CA ALA A 774 -19.53 -10.11 -18.78
C ALA A 774 -20.65 -9.62 -17.85
N LEU A 775 -20.29 -8.85 -16.78
CA LEU A 775 -21.26 -8.26 -15.85
C LEU A 775 -22.20 -7.27 -16.55
N TYR A 776 -21.67 -6.45 -17.44
CA TYR A 776 -22.48 -5.48 -18.21
C TYR A 776 -23.09 -6.06 -19.48
N GLY A 777 -22.73 -7.29 -19.88
CA GLY A 777 -23.12 -7.90 -21.13
C GLY A 777 -22.42 -7.32 -22.37
N GLU A 778 -21.43 -6.44 -22.17
CA GLU A 778 -20.63 -5.85 -23.23
C GLU A 778 -19.65 -6.89 -23.81
N ARG A 779 -19.48 -6.91 -25.15
CA ARG A 779 -18.54 -7.81 -25.86
C ARG A 779 -18.70 -9.32 -25.59
N LEU A 780 -19.72 -9.75 -24.84
CA LEU A 780 -19.88 -11.14 -24.41
C LEU A 780 -20.01 -12.11 -25.60
N ALA A 781 -20.78 -11.71 -26.64
CA ALA A 781 -20.91 -12.52 -27.85
C ALA A 781 -19.55 -12.69 -28.58
N LEU A 782 -18.72 -11.66 -28.61
CA LEU A 782 -17.38 -11.69 -29.22
C LEU A 782 -16.46 -12.60 -28.41
N ASP A 783 -16.46 -12.46 -27.09
CA ASP A 783 -15.64 -13.28 -26.20
C ASP A 783 -16.00 -14.79 -26.30
N ILE A 784 -17.30 -15.12 -26.34
CA ILE A 784 -17.77 -16.50 -26.54
C ILE A 784 -17.32 -17.02 -27.92
N SER A 785 -17.44 -16.20 -28.96
CA SER A 785 -16.99 -16.57 -30.29
C SER A 785 -15.50 -16.88 -30.35
N ASN A 786 -14.68 -16.03 -29.76
CA ASN A 786 -13.24 -16.24 -29.69
C ASN A 786 -12.88 -17.50 -28.87
N MET A 787 -13.56 -17.75 -27.73
CA MET A 787 -13.37 -18.98 -26.97
C MET A 787 -13.73 -20.23 -27.77
N ILE A 788 -14.78 -20.19 -28.58
CA ILE A 788 -15.14 -21.31 -29.48
C ILE A 788 -14.03 -21.51 -30.52
N TYR A 789 -13.50 -20.42 -31.11
CA TYR A 789 -12.43 -20.49 -32.09
C TYR A 789 -11.16 -21.12 -31.49
N ASP A 790 -10.72 -20.61 -30.33
CA ASP A 790 -9.54 -21.12 -29.62
C ASP A 790 -9.66 -22.63 -29.30
N LEU A 791 -10.85 -23.08 -28.87
CA LEU A 791 -11.09 -24.50 -28.62
C LEU A 791 -11.04 -25.31 -29.91
N CYS A 792 -11.62 -24.82 -31.02
CA CYS A 792 -11.54 -25.44 -32.32
C CYS A 792 -10.09 -25.62 -32.79
N GLU A 793 -9.29 -24.57 -32.65
CA GLU A 793 -7.86 -24.56 -33.00
C GLU A 793 -7.09 -25.58 -32.16
N ASN A 794 -7.24 -25.55 -30.85
CA ASN A 794 -6.58 -26.49 -29.95
C ASN A 794 -6.95 -27.93 -30.27
N TYR A 795 -8.23 -28.26 -30.47
CA TYR A 795 -8.67 -29.61 -30.79
C TYR A 795 -8.15 -30.09 -32.15
N VAL A 796 -8.15 -29.23 -33.16
CA VAL A 796 -7.57 -29.58 -34.48
C VAL A 796 -6.07 -29.88 -34.34
N ILE A 797 -5.33 -29.03 -33.59
CA ILE A 797 -3.88 -29.22 -33.40
C ILE A 797 -3.61 -30.52 -32.63
N ASP A 798 -4.23 -30.68 -31.45
CA ASP A 798 -3.90 -31.78 -30.52
C ASP A 798 -4.25 -33.15 -31.13
N PHE A 799 -5.44 -33.29 -31.69
CA PHE A 799 -5.92 -34.57 -32.22
C PHE A 799 -5.34 -34.92 -33.60
N GLN A 800 -5.05 -33.90 -34.44
CA GLN A 800 -4.38 -34.18 -35.74
C GLN A 800 -2.93 -34.62 -35.55
N ASP A 801 -2.20 -33.99 -34.62
CA ASP A 801 -0.83 -34.35 -34.29
C ASP A 801 -0.73 -35.74 -33.67
N ASN A 802 -1.73 -36.20 -32.97
CA ASN A 802 -1.81 -37.52 -32.39
C ASN A 802 -2.45 -38.57 -33.34
N GLY A 803 -3.02 -38.16 -34.46
CA GLY A 803 -3.71 -39.03 -35.40
C GLY A 803 -5.01 -39.66 -34.87
N ASP A 804 -5.62 -39.09 -33.80
CA ASP A 804 -6.79 -39.65 -33.11
C ASP A 804 -8.09 -38.96 -33.58
N PHE A 805 -8.63 -39.40 -34.72
CA PHE A 805 -9.87 -38.84 -35.25
C PHE A 805 -11.11 -39.23 -34.46
N GLU A 806 -11.19 -40.45 -33.92
CA GLU A 806 -12.35 -40.87 -33.11
C GLU A 806 -12.40 -40.16 -31.76
N GLY A 807 -11.25 -39.93 -31.11
CA GLY A 807 -11.16 -39.08 -29.93
C GLY A 807 -11.58 -37.63 -30.21
N PHE A 808 -11.17 -37.08 -31.35
CA PHE A 808 -11.59 -35.76 -31.81
C PHE A 808 -13.13 -35.65 -31.94
N ARG A 809 -13.78 -36.62 -32.61
CA ARG A 809 -15.22 -36.63 -32.75
C ARG A 809 -15.97 -36.74 -31.41
N LEU A 810 -15.45 -37.56 -30.50
CA LEU A 810 -16.02 -37.70 -29.15
C LEU A 810 -15.90 -36.39 -28.37
N GLU A 811 -14.76 -35.71 -28.46
CA GLU A 811 -14.54 -34.45 -27.77
C GLU A 811 -15.45 -33.32 -28.31
N LEU A 812 -15.68 -33.25 -29.63
CA LEU A 812 -16.64 -32.32 -30.21
C LEU A 812 -18.06 -32.56 -29.72
N LEU A 813 -18.48 -33.82 -29.61
CA LEU A 813 -19.80 -34.17 -29.09
C LEU A 813 -19.98 -33.81 -27.62
N THR A 814 -18.92 -34.06 -26.81
CA THR A 814 -18.97 -33.77 -25.37
C THR A 814 -18.91 -32.27 -25.05
N THR A 815 -18.10 -31.50 -25.78
CA THR A 815 -17.91 -30.07 -25.51
C THR A 815 -18.96 -29.20 -26.20
N PHE A 816 -19.22 -29.42 -27.51
CA PHE A 816 -20.08 -28.54 -28.28
C PHE A 816 -21.47 -29.16 -28.60
N ALA A 817 -21.66 -30.43 -28.32
CA ALA A 817 -22.83 -31.20 -28.76
C ALA A 817 -23.05 -31.04 -30.28
N ALA A 818 -21.98 -31.07 -31.05
CA ALA A 818 -21.94 -30.91 -32.50
C ALA A 818 -21.25 -32.09 -33.16
N GLU A 819 -21.72 -32.47 -34.39
CA GLU A 819 -21.06 -33.48 -35.18
C GLU A 819 -19.86 -32.91 -35.93
N CYS A 820 -18.88 -33.74 -36.23
CA CYS A 820 -17.69 -33.34 -36.97
C CYS A 820 -18.07 -33.04 -38.45
N PRO A 821 -17.68 -31.87 -39.00
CA PRO A 821 -18.08 -31.47 -40.35
C PRO A 821 -17.24 -32.09 -41.48
N PHE A 822 -16.17 -32.84 -41.17
CA PHE A 822 -15.29 -33.45 -42.16
C PHE A 822 -15.02 -34.92 -41.85
N ASP A 823 -14.55 -35.68 -42.88
CA ASP A 823 -14.18 -37.08 -42.72
C ASP A 823 -12.74 -37.25 -42.22
N GLU A 824 -12.37 -38.49 -41.86
CA GLU A 824 -11.02 -38.86 -41.34
C GLU A 824 -9.89 -38.50 -42.32
N LYS A 825 -10.11 -38.65 -43.60
CA LYS A 825 -9.07 -38.36 -44.63
C LYS A 825 -8.85 -36.87 -44.76
N GLU A 826 -9.94 -36.11 -44.80
CA GLU A 826 -9.89 -34.63 -44.79
C GLU A 826 -9.18 -34.10 -43.54
N PHE A 827 -9.48 -34.71 -42.37
CA PHE A 827 -8.89 -34.33 -41.10
C PHE A 827 -7.38 -34.59 -41.10
N GLN A 828 -6.94 -35.80 -41.49
CA GLN A 828 -5.53 -36.18 -41.45
C GLN A 828 -4.65 -35.46 -42.48
N SER A 829 -5.20 -35.15 -43.66
CA SER A 829 -4.44 -34.49 -44.75
C SER A 829 -4.66 -32.98 -44.87
N GLY A 830 -5.60 -32.42 -44.14
CA GLY A 830 -6.02 -31.03 -44.26
C GLY A 830 -5.02 -30.04 -43.57
N ASN A 831 -5.03 -28.81 -44.05
CA ASN A 831 -4.32 -27.72 -43.40
C ASN A 831 -5.02 -27.35 -42.11
N LYS A 832 -4.28 -27.26 -40.97
CA LYS A 832 -4.82 -27.00 -39.64
C LYS A 832 -5.70 -25.73 -39.60
N GLU A 833 -5.20 -24.63 -40.15
CA GLU A 833 -5.91 -23.36 -40.18
C GLU A 833 -7.26 -23.47 -40.92
N LYS A 834 -7.31 -24.11 -42.09
CA LYS A 834 -8.53 -24.32 -42.84
C LYS A 834 -9.52 -25.27 -42.13
N LEU A 835 -9.00 -26.31 -41.46
CA LEU A 835 -9.82 -27.20 -40.67
C LEU A 835 -10.42 -26.48 -39.45
N THR A 836 -9.64 -25.60 -38.81
CA THR A 836 -10.10 -24.77 -37.71
C THR A 836 -11.22 -23.83 -38.15
N ASP A 837 -11.05 -23.12 -39.26
CA ASP A 837 -12.07 -22.20 -39.82
C ASP A 837 -13.37 -22.94 -40.15
N LEU A 838 -13.29 -24.07 -40.87
CA LEU A 838 -14.46 -24.90 -41.21
C LEU A 838 -15.18 -25.45 -39.96
N LEU A 839 -14.39 -25.89 -38.97
CA LEU A 839 -14.93 -26.38 -37.72
C LEU A 839 -15.62 -25.27 -36.94
N PHE A 840 -14.97 -24.12 -36.83
CA PHE A 840 -15.53 -22.95 -36.18
C PHE A 840 -16.85 -22.51 -36.82
N ASP A 841 -16.90 -22.34 -38.13
CA ASP A 841 -18.11 -21.96 -38.86
C ASP A 841 -19.28 -22.94 -38.60
N HIS A 842 -18.99 -24.24 -38.59
CA HIS A 842 -19.98 -25.26 -38.30
C HIS A 842 -20.49 -25.20 -36.86
N ILE A 843 -19.59 -25.07 -35.88
CA ILE A 843 -19.97 -24.99 -34.47
C ILE A 843 -20.68 -23.68 -34.17
N TYR A 844 -20.15 -22.56 -34.68
CA TYR A 844 -20.76 -21.23 -34.47
C TYR A 844 -22.16 -21.15 -35.05
N LYS A 845 -22.41 -21.74 -36.24
CA LYS A 845 -23.75 -21.87 -36.79
C LYS A 845 -24.67 -22.70 -35.88
N SER A 846 -24.20 -23.83 -35.38
CA SER A 846 -24.98 -24.66 -34.45
C SER A 846 -25.32 -23.89 -33.17
N TYR A 847 -24.35 -23.09 -32.65
CA TYR A 847 -24.57 -22.22 -31.50
C TYR A 847 -25.63 -21.15 -31.76
N ARG A 848 -25.57 -20.47 -32.91
CA ARG A 848 -26.59 -19.47 -33.31
C ARG A 848 -28.00 -20.09 -33.45
N ASP A 849 -28.09 -21.25 -34.05
CA ASP A 849 -29.37 -21.98 -34.19
C ASP A 849 -29.97 -22.42 -32.85
N LYS A 850 -29.10 -22.82 -31.89
CA LYS A 850 -29.49 -23.07 -30.49
C LYS A 850 -29.96 -21.81 -29.79
N SER A 851 -29.24 -20.71 -29.90
CA SER A 851 -29.58 -19.41 -29.30
C SER A 851 -30.92 -18.90 -29.81
N LYS A 852 -31.14 -18.99 -31.12
CA LYS A 852 -32.43 -18.61 -31.74
C LYS A 852 -33.61 -19.45 -31.21
N ARG A 853 -33.44 -20.77 -31.09
CA ARG A 853 -34.50 -21.64 -30.51
C ARG A 853 -34.76 -21.31 -29.03
N ILE A 854 -33.72 -21.00 -28.24
CA ILE A 854 -33.93 -20.58 -26.85
C ILE A 854 -34.66 -19.23 -26.79
N ALA A 855 -34.28 -18.28 -27.61
CA ALA A 855 -34.95 -16.99 -27.68
C ALA A 855 -36.44 -17.12 -28.07
N GLU A 856 -36.76 -17.94 -29.02
CA GLU A 856 -38.14 -18.23 -29.44
C GLU A 856 -38.97 -18.89 -28.30
N LEU A 857 -38.36 -19.70 -27.46
CA LEU A 857 -39.00 -20.27 -26.27
C LEU A 857 -39.14 -19.27 -25.11
N ALA A 858 -38.16 -18.41 -24.90
CA ALA A 858 -38.14 -17.44 -23.80
C ALA A 858 -39.01 -16.20 -24.07
N TYR A 859 -39.06 -15.72 -25.33
CA TYR A 859 -39.72 -14.49 -25.71
C TYR A 859 -41.20 -14.42 -25.30
N PRO A 860 -42.07 -15.44 -25.55
CA PRO A 860 -43.45 -15.41 -25.14
C PRO A 860 -43.67 -15.23 -23.64
N VAL A 861 -42.78 -15.88 -22.83
CA VAL A 861 -42.85 -15.81 -21.36
C VAL A 861 -42.46 -14.42 -20.88
N VAL A 862 -41.36 -13.86 -21.42
CA VAL A 862 -40.88 -12.50 -21.11
C VAL A 862 -41.94 -11.47 -21.52
N LYS A 863 -42.48 -11.59 -22.72
CA LYS A 863 -43.51 -10.69 -23.28
C LYS A 863 -44.78 -10.68 -22.44
N ASP A 864 -45.29 -11.85 -22.04
CA ASP A 864 -46.49 -11.97 -21.24
C ASP A 864 -46.31 -11.28 -19.86
N VAL A 865 -45.19 -11.48 -19.20
CA VAL A 865 -44.89 -10.85 -17.93
C VAL A 865 -44.69 -9.33 -18.10
N TYR A 866 -44.01 -8.89 -19.16
CA TYR A 866 -43.83 -7.47 -19.46
C TYR A 866 -45.14 -6.73 -19.71
N GLU A 867 -46.04 -7.31 -20.54
CA GLU A 867 -47.32 -6.70 -20.92
C GLU A 867 -48.35 -6.74 -19.77
N ASN A 868 -48.38 -7.83 -19.00
CA ASN A 868 -49.47 -8.08 -18.06
C ASN A 868 -49.09 -7.80 -16.58
N ASN A 869 -47.78 -7.65 -16.22
CA ASN A 869 -47.37 -7.65 -14.83
C ASN A 869 -46.13 -6.78 -14.54
N ASN A 870 -46.26 -5.47 -14.71
CA ASN A 870 -45.21 -4.47 -14.50
C ASN A 870 -44.60 -4.41 -13.06
N ARG A 871 -44.88 -5.39 -12.21
CA ARG A 871 -44.47 -5.40 -10.80
C ARG A 871 -43.31 -6.34 -10.49
N TYR A 872 -42.94 -7.25 -11.38
CA TYR A 872 -41.87 -8.22 -11.14
C TYR A 872 -40.58 -7.76 -11.78
N GLN A 873 -39.60 -7.47 -10.93
CA GLN A 873 -38.25 -7.15 -11.38
C GLN A 873 -37.52 -8.39 -11.92
N PHE A 874 -37.79 -9.57 -11.38
CA PHE A 874 -37.17 -10.84 -11.77
C PHE A 874 -38.23 -11.86 -12.14
N ILE A 875 -37.98 -12.61 -13.20
CA ILE A 875 -38.82 -13.76 -13.63
C ILE A 875 -37.93 -14.99 -13.80
N ALA A 876 -38.49 -16.16 -13.51
CA ALA A 876 -37.85 -17.44 -13.77
C ALA A 876 -38.34 -17.97 -15.12
N ILE A 877 -37.43 -18.15 -16.07
CA ILE A 877 -37.73 -18.68 -17.41
C ILE A 877 -37.25 -20.14 -17.43
N PRO A 878 -38.14 -21.13 -17.65
CA PRO A 878 -37.72 -22.51 -17.82
C PRO A 878 -37.14 -22.70 -19.23
N ILE A 879 -35.86 -23.03 -19.30
CA ILE A 879 -35.19 -23.40 -20.55
C ILE A 879 -34.93 -24.89 -20.53
N THR A 880 -35.38 -25.60 -21.58
CA THR A 880 -35.24 -27.06 -21.68
C THR A 880 -34.65 -27.47 -23.03
N ASP A 881 -33.79 -28.46 -22.99
CA ASP A 881 -33.26 -29.13 -24.16
C ASP A 881 -34.03 -30.44 -24.47
N GLY A 882 -35.15 -30.69 -23.76
CA GLY A 882 -35.95 -31.91 -23.87
C GLY A 882 -35.53 -33.02 -22.91
N ILE A 883 -34.35 -32.92 -22.28
CA ILE A 883 -33.81 -33.91 -21.30
C ILE A 883 -33.67 -33.23 -19.92
N LYS A 884 -33.11 -32.05 -19.90
CA LYS A 884 -32.91 -31.25 -18.66
C LYS A 884 -33.65 -29.92 -18.79
N THR A 885 -34.23 -29.47 -17.68
CA THR A 885 -34.83 -28.14 -17.58
C THR A 885 -34.06 -27.33 -16.60
N MET A 886 -33.53 -26.16 -17.02
CA MET A 886 -32.92 -25.15 -16.15
C MET A 886 -33.90 -23.98 -16.00
N GLN A 887 -33.90 -23.39 -14.78
CA GLN A 887 -34.61 -22.12 -14.58
C GLN A 887 -33.57 -20.98 -14.63
N VAL A 888 -33.75 -20.05 -15.53
CA VAL A 888 -32.94 -18.87 -15.67
C VAL A 888 -33.67 -17.67 -15.09
N ALA A 889 -33.10 -16.95 -14.15
CA ALA A 889 -33.66 -15.73 -13.61
C ALA A 889 -33.33 -14.55 -14.56
N ALA A 890 -34.36 -13.97 -15.18
CA ALA A 890 -34.22 -12.78 -16.02
C ALA A 890 -34.62 -11.53 -15.23
N ASN A 891 -33.80 -10.48 -15.30
CA ASN A 891 -34.07 -9.17 -14.70
C ASN A 891 -34.72 -8.27 -15.75
N LEU A 892 -35.96 -7.89 -15.52
CA LEU A 892 -36.76 -7.04 -16.44
C LEU A 892 -36.62 -5.54 -16.15
N LYS A 893 -35.80 -5.14 -15.18
CA LYS A 893 -35.65 -3.73 -14.80
C LYS A 893 -35.27 -2.84 -15.99
N ARG A 894 -34.30 -3.27 -16.80
CA ARG A 894 -33.89 -2.54 -18.01
C ARG A 894 -35.01 -2.43 -19.04
N ALA A 895 -35.72 -3.51 -19.28
CA ALA A 895 -36.84 -3.50 -20.23
C ALA A 895 -37.95 -2.50 -19.84
N TYR A 896 -38.18 -2.32 -18.53
CA TYR A 896 -39.13 -1.32 -18.04
C TYR A 896 -38.61 0.11 -18.09
N GLU A 897 -37.30 0.32 -17.88
CA GLU A 897 -36.64 1.62 -17.93
C GLU A 897 -36.51 2.13 -19.37
N ASP A 898 -36.18 1.26 -20.31
CA ASP A 898 -36.02 1.58 -21.73
C ASP A 898 -37.33 1.61 -22.53
N LYS A 899 -38.47 1.42 -21.85
CA LYS A 899 -39.82 1.35 -22.45
C LYS A 899 -39.97 0.31 -23.56
N GLY A 900 -39.25 -0.80 -23.48
CA GLY A 900 -39.36 -1.96 -24.38
C GLY A 900 -38.31 -1.95 -25.45
#